data_e8641ed17aff2d68f5fabe0e36a45490
#
_entry.id   e8641ed17aff2d68f5fabe0e36a45490
#
_cell.length_a   1.000
_cell.length_b   1.000
_cell.length_c   1.000
_cell.angle_alpha   90.00
_cell.angle_beta   90.00
_cell.angle_gamma   90.00
#
_symmetry.space_group_name_H-M   'P 1'
#
loop_
_entity.id
_entity.type
_entity.pdbx_description
1 polymer ?
#
loop_
_entity_poly.entity_id
_entity_poly.type
_entity_poly.pdbx_seq_one_letter_code
_entity_poly.pdbx_strand_id
1 'polypeptide(L)'
;MKRLFLQLFALTAALVVNAQNPYLPLWEHLPDGEPRVFEDPDQPGKYRAYIIGSHDVTYTAYCGPDIRMWSAPVEDLSQWRDEGPIFTWFVQGQWDTMFAPDLVETVDKATGKKTYWLYPHSRGWRRVPMVCKGDRPNGPFTPINLTADGTQCLPGSLIDFDPSVFIETITNKKDKDFDKGYRAYVFYGFQHSTACELDQNTMYSKREGTELIDPFIPASSADGRLLDKAGSEYKALYQGQNPLDFNFFEASSIRQVGNKYVMVFSGYSGKEYGLGNTNSALRYAFGDSPLGPWRSGGVLVDSRGVVVGEDGGKLITTNAAHNTHGSLQEINGQWYVFYHRPPRGFGNARQAMVAPVKITWDKKPVAKGGKVTITGYDPYVKGNEWVAAASDGNTYTGAEVTSEGFQIFGLPPYHYYSAGLACFMYGPNSNNWMQDNHDVWNNSMDLAGIQNGGIIGFKYFGFGGLAQDTKGVKAFEGIKKGDEASLNLNLSSNGKGAFKIHVKLDDPWKGEEVGVIRVSDKFPKGKALVYTVPVPALEGLTGKHAIYLVVEGPEVQQPEQPRGQWGRRPQQPQRPEGLFDLHGLGFAKKGKGAVPPMIPQMTIKVDGQQLNIPQTPVMSTNANGYTECNHYQLYGPLKTDSKIEATSNVVKGVKIEVSAVVGGRATVTATYKGMKKYFLIN
;
A
#
# COMPACT_ATOMS: atom_id res chain seq x y z
N MET A 1 17.43 51.12 -14.79
CA MET A 1 17.82 49.73 -15.09
C MET A 1 17.03 48.82 -14.18
N LYS A 2 15.90 48.30 -14.69
CA LYS A 2 15.01 47.38 -13.98
C LYS A 2 15.55 45.96 -14.23
N ARG A 3 16.02 45.28 -13.18
CA ARG A 3 16.35 43.85 -13.24
C ARG A 3 15.08 43.06 -13.12
N LEU A 4 14.75 42.39 -14.20
CA LEU A 4 13.68 41.38 -14.27
C LEU A 4 14.22 40.12 -13.61
N PHE A 5 13.68 39.73 -12.44
CA PHE A 5 13.88 38.39 -11.87
C PHE A 5 12.92 37.44 -12.58
N LEU A 6 13.46 36.61 -13.45
CA LEU A 6 12.77 35.45 -14.00
C LEU A 6 12.78 34.38 -12.90
N GLN A 7 11.66 34.20 -12.20
CA GLN A 7 11.45 33.01 -11.38
C GLN A 7 11.17 31.85 -12.33
N LEU A 8 12.13 30.97 -12.45
CA LEU A 8 11.99 29.67 -13.12
C LEU A 8 11.12 28.80 -12.20
N PHE A 9 9.81 28.75 -12.44
CA PHE A 9 8.97 27.68 -11.89
C PHE A 9 9.38 26.39 -12.58
N ALA A 10 10.14 25.57 -11.89
CA ALA A 10 10.29 24.17 -12.24
C ALA A 10 8.92 23.51 -12.02
N LEU A 11 8.11 23.39 -13.09
CA LEU A 11 6.95 22.52 -13.11
C LEU A 11 7.47 21.09 -13.04
N THR A 12 7.62 20.53 -11.84
CA THR A 12 7.66 19.09 -11.66
C THR A 12 6.31 18.57 -12.10
N ALA A 13 6.26 17.92 -13.26
CA ALA A 13 5.08 17.20 -13.68
C ALA A 13 4.83 16.08 -12.66
N ALA A 14 3.99 16.35 -11.68
CA ALA A 14 3.50 15.32 -10.78
C ALA A 14 2.83 14.23 -11.63
N LEU A 15 3.23 12.99 -11.41
CA LEU A 15 2.46 11.85 -11.90
C LEU A 15 1.06 12.01 -11.32
N VAL A 16 0.06 12.21 -12.16
CA VAL A 16 -1.33 12.14 -11.75
C VAL A 16 -1.60 10.66 -11.52
N VAL A 17 -1.32 10.19 -10.31
CA VAL A 17 -1.83 8.91 -9.84
C VAL A 17 -3.30 9.18 -9.52
N ASN A 18 -4.21 8.55 -10.25
CA ASN A 18 -5.63 8.63 -9.90
C ASN A 18 -5.80 8.11 -8.47
N ALA A 19 -6.80 8.60 -7.74
CA ALA A 19 -7.11 8.16 -6.38
C ALA A 19 -7.72 6.74 -6.38
N GLN A 20 -6.93 5.77 -6.82
CA GLN A 20 -7.25 4.35 -7.02
C GLN A 20 -6.60 3.49 -5.93
N ASN A 21 -6.79 2.19 -5.95
CA ASN A 21 -6.25 1.27 -4.95
C ASN A 21 -5.63 0.03 -5.63
N PRO A 22 -4.32 -0.21 -5.52
CA PRO A 22 -3.32 0.49 -4.70
C PRO A 22 -3.23 1.99 -5.00
N TYR A 23 -3.02 2.81 -3.97
CA TYR A 23 -3.04 4.28 -4.14
C TYR A 23 -1.69 4.87 -4.56
N LEU A 24 -0.59 4.13 -4.42
CA LEU A 24 0.71 4.44 -5.02
C LEU A 24 0.82 3.82 -6.42
N PRO A 25 1.81 4.23 -7.23
CA PRO A 25 2.06 3.59 -8.51
C PRO A 25 2.25 2.07 -8.36
N LEU A 26 1.76 1.28 -9.34
CA LEU A 26 1.77 -0.19 -9.25
C LEU A 26 3.18 -0.81 -9.27
N TRP A 27 4.19 -0.04 -9.66
CA TRP A 27 5.59 -0.42 -9.58
C TRP A 27 6.21 -0.13 -8.20
N GLU A 28 5.54 0.68 -7.37
CA GLU A 28 6.01 0.99 -6.01
C GLU A 28 5.55 -0.07 -5.02
N HIS A 29 6.47 -0.59 -4.25
CA HIS A 29 6.21 -1.61 -3.24
C HIS A 29 6.59 -1.08 -1.87
N LEU A 30 5.68 -0.29 -1.30
CA LEU A 30 5.82 0.34 0.02
C LEU A 30 4.88 -0.36 1.02
N PRO A 31 5.35 -1.44 1.67
CA PRO A 31 4.62 -2.06 2.77
C PRO A 31 4.82 -1.31 4.09
N ASP A 32 4.15 -1.79 5.12
CA ASP A 32 4.30 -1.38 6.51
C ASP A 32 4.05 0.12 6.69
N GLY A 33 3.12 0.65 5.87
CA GLY A 33 2.90 2.07 5.73
C GLY A 33 2.26 2.71 6.97
N GLU A 34 3.00 3.61 7.62
CA GLU A 34 2.50 4.43 8.73
C GLU A 34 2.04 5.79 8.21
N PRO A 35 0.73 6.10 8.23
CA PRO A 35 0.21 7.37 7.74
C PRO A 35 0.34 8.48 8.79
N ARG A 36 0.71 9.68 8.34
CA ARG A 36 0.79 10.89 9.15
C ARG A 36 0.29 12.11 8.36
N VAL A 37 -0.21 13.12 9.06
CA VAL A 37 -0.54 14.42 8.46
C VAL A 37 0.33 15.48 9.14
N PHE A 38 1.18 16.13 8.35
CA PHE A 38 2.03 17.22 8.81
C PHE A 38 1.83 18.46 7.92
N GLU A 39 2.21 19.61 8.46
CA GLU A 39 2.32 20.84 7.66
C GLU A 39 3.38 20.66 6.57
N ASP A 40 3.08 21.14 5.35
CA ASP A 40 4.03 21.11 4.23
C ASP A 40 5.20 22.06 4.56
N PRO A 41 6.43 21.54 4.68
CA PRO A 41 7.57 22.37 5.05
C PRO A 41 7.95 23.43 4.01
N ASP A 42 7.43 23.30 2.79
CA ASP A 42 7.68 24.23 1.67
C ASP A 42 6.49 25.18 1.43
N GLN A 43 5.34 24.93 2.09
CA GLN A 43 4.12 25.72 1.95
C GLN A 43 3.44 25.93 3.31
N PRO A 44 3.91 26.89 4.13
CA PRO A 44 3.34 27.13 5.47
C PRO A 44 1.82 27.34 5.44
N GLY A 45 1.14 26.70 6.39
CA GLY A 45 -0.32 26.69 6.50
C GLY A 45 -1.03 25.70 5.58
N LYS A 46 -0.28 24.94 4.75
CA LYS A 46 -0.78 23.78 3.98
C LYS A 46 -0.38 22.49 4.64
N TYR A 47 -1.18 21.46 4.46
CA TYR A 47 -0.94 20.15 5.06
C TYR A 47 -0.81 19.07 3.98
N ARG A 48 -0.02 18.08 4.28
CA ARG A 48 0.13 16.89 3.44
C ARG A 48 -0.12 15.63 4.26
N ALA A 49 -0.75 14.66 3.62
CA ALA A 49 -0.75 13.29 4.08
C ALA A 49 0.56 12.65 3.64
N TYR A 50 1.29 12.07 4.57
CA TYR A 50 2.53 11.33 4.34
C TYR A 50 2.28 9.85 4.61
N ILE A 51 2.90 8.98 3.84
CA ILE A 51 3.01 7.56 4.09
C ILE A 51 4.48 7.17 4.15
N ILE A 52 4.89 6.62 5.25
CA ILE A 52 6.27 6.20 5.53
C ILE A 52 6.27 4.68 5.69
N GLY A 53 7.15 3.98 5.00
CA GLY A 53 7.16 2.52 5.06
C GLY A 53 8.51 1.90 4.73
N SER A 54 8.57 0.59 4.89
CA SER A 54 9.61 -0.23 4.31
C SER A 54 9.56 -0.12 2.79
N HIS A 55 10.60 -0.59 2.11
CA HIS A 55 10.64 -0.63 0.66
C HIS A 55 10.98 -2.05 0.20
N ASP A 56 9.99 -2.78 -0.34
CA ASP A 56 10.24 -4.12 -0.88
C ASP A 56 11.04 -4.03 -2.17
N VAL A 57 12.10 -4.81 -2.24
CA VAL A 57 12.93 -4.92 -3.44
C VAL A 57 12.49 -6.15 -4.21
N THR A 58 11.50 -5.98 -5.05
CA THR A 58 10.83 -7.05 -5.78
C THR A 58 11.82 -8.01 -6.44
N TYR A 59 11.59 -9.31 -6.29
CA TYR A 59 12.42 -10.44 -6.68
C TYR A 59 13.74 -10.60 -5.93
N THR A 60 14.21 -9.65 -5.13
CA THR A 60 15.50 -9.74 -4.46
C THR A 60 15.41 -9.75 -2.94
N ALA A 61 14.61 -8.91 -2.33
CA ALA A 61 14.52 -8.82 -0.88
C ALA A 61 13.12 -8.45 -0.37
N TYR A 62 12.73 -9.09 0.70
CA TYR A 62 11.68 -8.65 1.61
C TYR A 62 12.24 -7.49 2.43
N CYS A 63 11.76 -6.30 2.19
CA CYS A 63 12.34 -5.02 2.60
C CYS A 63 13.77 -4.78 2.06
N GLY A 64 14.05 -3.55 1.74
CA GLY A 64 15.33 -3.06 1.24
C GLY A 64 16.13 -2.29 2.28
N PRO A 65 17.17 -1.59 1.85
CA PRO A 65 18.05 -0.84 2.74
C PRO A 65 17.51 0.54 3.13
N ASP A 66 16.35 0.94 2.62
CA ASP A 66 15.81 2.29 2.79
C ASP A 66 14.42 2.30 3.43
N ILE A 67 14.18 3.35 4.19
CA ILE A 67 12.83 3.81 4.56
C ILE A 67 12.40 4.79 3.49
N ARG A 68 11.24 4.54 2.88
CA ARG A 68 10.71 5.35 1.79
C ARG A 68 9.47 6.14 2.21
N MET A 69 9.27 7.28 1.57
CA MET A 69 8.15 8.15 1.88
C MET A 69 7.48 8.65 0.60
N TRP A 70 6.15 8.72 0.65
CA TRP A 70 5.32 9.42 -0.34
C TRP A 70 4.42 10.42 0.38
N SER A 71 3.99 11.46 -0.33
CA SER A 71 3.07 12.45 0.23
C SER A 71 2.08 12.99 -0.79
N ALA A 72 0.90 13.40 -0.30
CA ALA A 72 -0.11 14.09 -1.11
C ALA A 72 -0.67 15.29 -0.36
N PRO A 73 -1.05 16.38 -1.04
CA PRO A 73 -1.83 17.45 -0.39
C PRO A 73 -3.11 16.87 0.19
N VAL A 74 -3.49 17.26 1.40
CA VAL A 74 -4.74 16.76 2.00
C VAL A 74 -5.98 17.18 1.18
N GLU A 75 -5.88 18.26 0.41
CA GLU A 75 -6.95 18.74 -0.47
C GLU A 75 -7.13 17.91 -1.75
N ASP A 76 -6.11 17.11 -2.13
CA ASP A 76 -6.16 16.27 -3.34
C ASP A 76 -5.31 15.00 -3.19
N LEU A 77 -5.91 13.95 -2.63
CA LEU A 77 -5.28 12.64 -2.41
C LEU A 77 -5.05 11.83 -3.70
N SER A 78 -5.25 12.43 -4.86
CA SER A 78 -4.81 11.89 -6.15
C SER A 78 -3.40 12.33 -6.56
N GLN A 79 -2.78 13.25 -5.82
CA GLN A 79 -1.49 13.89 -6.16
C GLN A 79 -0.35 13.36 -5.29
N TRP A 80 -0.20 12.03 -5.22
CA TRP A 80 0.93 11.42 -4.50
C TRP A 80 2.25 11.74 -5.19
N ARG A 81 3.21 12.22 -4.41
CA ARG A 81 4.57 12.57 -4.82
C ARG A 81 5.56 11.67 -4.10
N ASP A 82 6.51 11.12 -4.82
CA ASP A 82 7.65 10.42 -4.24
C ASP A 82 8.57 11.44 -3.54
N GLU A 83 8.69 11.31 -2.22
CA GLU A 83 9.66 12.06 -1.42
C GLU A 83 11.03 11.38 -1.44
N GLY A 84 11.07 10.17 -1.99
CA GLY A 84 12.26 9.34 -2.05
C GLY A 84 12.56 8.61 -0.75
N PRO A 85 13.73 8.01 -0.68
CA PRO A 85 14.26 7.42 0.54
C PRO A 85 14.60 8.52 1.54
N ILE A 86 14.07 8.41 2.74
CA ILE A 86 14.30 9.40 3.81
C ILE A 86 15.37 8.95 4.81
N PHE A 87 15.67 7.65 4.84
CA PHE A 87 16.68 7.10 5.72
C PHE A 87 17.30 5.82 5.17
N THR A 88 18.61 5.68 5.35
CA THR A 88 19.39 4.46 5.11
C THR A 88 20.47 4.37 6.17
N TRP A 89 20.93 3.15 6.47
CA TRP A 89 22.01 2.96 7.43
C TRP A 89 23.10 2.06 6.86
N PHE A 90 24.32 2.62 6.75
CA PHE A 90 25.51 1.88 6.34
C PHE A 90 26.43 1.68 7.53
N VAL A 91 26.68 0.44 7.89
CA VAL A 91 27.49 0.09 9.06
C VAL A 91 28.35 -1.13 8.78
N GLN A 92 29.62 -1.10 9.22
CA GLN A 92 30.57 -2.21 9.05
C GLN A 92 30.69 -2.72 7.60
N GLY A 93 30.69 -1.78 6.64
CA GLY A 93 30.91 -2.08 5.23
C GLY A 93 29.71 -2.59 4.45
N GLN A 94 28.49 -2.58 5.03
CA GLN A 94 27.28 -3.01 4.35
C GLN A 94 26.06 -2.13 4.70
N TRP A 95 25.09 -2.12 3.81
CA TRP A 95 23.79 -1.52 4.06
C TRP A 95 22.96 -2.44 4.97
N ASP A 96 22.31 -1.84 5.96
CA ASP A 96 21.34 -2.54 6.79
C ASP A 96 19.99 -2.65 6.07
N THR A 97 19.15 -3.58 6.50
CA THR A 97 17.77 -3.71 6.01
C THR A 97 16.84 -2.94 6.94
N MET A 98 15.99 -2.10 6.36
CA MET A 98 15.04 -1.26 7.09
C MET A 98 13.64 -1.85 7.02
N PHE A 99 12.96 -1.87 8.18
CA PHE A 99 11.60 -2.40 8.33
C PHE A 99 10.70 -1.34 8.95
N ALA A 100 9.43 -1.55 8.85
CA ALA A 100 8.30 -0.95 9.58
C ALA A 100 8.64 0.28 10.45
N PRO A 101 8.79 1.48 9.87
CA PRO A 101 9.15 2.68 10.61
C PRO A 101 7.93 3.38 11.21
N ASP A 102 8.18 4.26 12.17
CA ASP A 102 7.24 5.32 12.54
C ASP A 102 7.92 6.69 12.52
N LEU A 103 7.13 7.74 12.35
CA LEU A 103 7.55 9.14 12.32
C LEU A 103 6.57 10.00 13.09
N VAL A 104 7.06 10.78 14.05
CA VAL A 104 6.24 11.72 14.82
C VAL A 104 6.86 13.11 14.86
N GLU A 105 5.98 14.12 15.04
CA GLU A 105 6.36 15.52 15.24
C GLU A 105 6.22 15.90 16.71
N THR A 106 7.19 16.62 17.25
CA THR A 106 7.08 17.36 18.50
C THR A 106 7.28 18.84 18.24
N VAL A 107 6.56 19.67 19.02
CA VAL A 107 6.67 21.11 18.94
C VAL A 107 7.19 21.63 20.28
N ASP A 108 8.33 22.29 20.27
CA ASP A 108 8.83 23.01 21.44
C ASP A 108 7.89 24.18 21.74
N LYS A 109 7.25 24.15 22.88
CA LYS A 109 6.21 25.12 23.23
C LYS A 109 6.70 26.55 23.40
N ALA A 110 7.96 26.73 23.82
CA ALA A 110 8.54 28.05 24.07
C ALA A 110 8.95 28.75 22.74
N THR A 111 9.43 27.97 21.79
CA THR A 111 10.01 28.51 20.53
C THR A 111 9.11 28.25 19.30
N GLY A 112 8.16 27.33 19.40
CA GLY A 112 7.38 26.84 18.26
C GLY A 112 8.18 25.95 17.30
N LYS A 113 9.44 25.62 17.63
CA LYS A 113 10.28 24.78 16.77
C LYS A 113 9.74 23.36 16.68
N LYS A 114 9.53 22.89 15.45
CA LYS A 114 9.16 21.51 15.14
C LYS A 114 10.41 20.64 15.11
N THR A 115 10.26 19.42 15.59
CA THR A 115 11.26 18.35 15.49
C THR A 115 10.57 17.07 15.06
N TYR A 116 11.15 16.37 14.10
CA TYR A 116 10.65 15.11 13.59
C TYR A 116 11.54 13.97 14.09
N TRP A 117 10.89 12.91 14.60
CA TRP A 117 11.54 11.76 15.20
C TRP A 117 11.17 10.53 14.39
N LEU A 118 12.17 9.97 13.72
CA LEU A 118 12.03 8.74 12.94
C LEU A 118 12.51 7.55 13.79
N TYR A 119 11.71 6.50 13.81
CA TYR A 119 11.95 5.24 14.49
C TYR A 119 12.10 4.13 13.43
N PRO A 120 13.25 4.01 12.77
CA PRO A 120 13.47 2.95 11.81
C PRO A 120 13.70 1.63 12.54
N HIS A 121 13.05 0.57 12.09
CA HIS A 121 13.35 -0.76 12.58
C HIS A 121 14.45 -1.38 11.72
N SER A 122 15.65 -1.50 12.28
CA SER A 122 16.78 -2.18 11.66
C SER A 122 16.79 -3.65 12.03
N ARG A 123 16.93 -4.54 11.05
CA ARG A 123 17.03 -5.99 11.29
C ARG A 123 18.38 -6.56 10.90
N GLY A 124 19.39 -5.78 10.63
CA GLY A 124 20.73 -6.30 10.37
C GLY A 124 21.15 -7.38 11.38
N TRP A 125 22.28 -7.97 11.23
CA TRP A 125 22.83 -8.97 12.16
C TRP A 125 22.82 -8.52 13.64
N ARG A 126 22.55 -7.24 13.86
CA ARG A 126 22.41 -6.60 15.17
C ARG A 126 21.18 -5.69 15.12
N ARG A 127 20.05 -6.16 15.64
CA ARG A 127 18.89 -5.32 15.86
C ARG A 127 19.30 -4.08 16.63
N VAL A 128 19.33 -2.95 15.96
CA VAL A 128 19.72 -1.68 16.56
C VAL A 128 18.47 -0.84 16.70
N PRO A 129 17.94 -0.63 17.90
CA PRO A 129 16.78 0.22 18.15
C PRO A 129 17.16 1.70 17.98
N MET A 130 17.39 2.11 16.73
CA MET A 130 17.75 3.47 16.36
C MET A 130 16.58 4.43 16.58
N VAL A 131 16.91 5.62 17.06
CA VAL A 131 16.01 6.77 17.03
C VAL A 131 16.75 7.89 16.31
N CYS A 132 16.09 8.47 15.31
CA CYS A 132 16.69 9.49 14.49
C CYS A 132 15.91 10.81 14.60
N LYS A 133 16.62 11.93 14.39
CA LYS A 133 16.06 13.27 14.49
C LYS A 133 16.25 14.03 13.19
N GLY A 134 15.22 14.81 12.79
CA GLY A 134 15.24 15.71 11.65
C GLY A 134 14.46 16.99 11.90
N ASP A 135 14.67 17.98 11.05
CA ASP A 135 13.94 19.26 11.12
C ASP A 135 12.80 19.35 10.09
N ARG A 136 12.63 18.32 9.24
CA ARG A 136 11.57 18.21 8.21
C ARG A 136 10.99 16.80 8.22
N PRO A 137 9.71 16.62 7.82
CA PRO A 137 9.08 15.30 7.79
C PRO A 137 9.75 14.34 6.79
N ASN A 138 10.34 14.84 5.71
CA ASN A 138 11.07 14.07 4.71
C ASN A 138 12.60 14.06 4.92
N GLY A 139 13.07 14.41 6.13
CA GLY A 139 14.47 14.38 6.49
C GLY A 139 15.32 15.55 5.96
N PRO A 140 16.67 15.45 6.01
CA PRO A 140 17.42 14.25 6.43
C PRO A 140 17.28 13.92 7.93
N PHE A 141 17.46 12.64 8.26
CA PHE A 141 17.42 12.14 9.64
C PHE A 141 18.79 11.67 10.10
N THR A 142 19.13 12.00 11.35
CA THR A 142 20.40 11.60 11.98
C THR A 142 20.12 10.77 13.23
N PRO A 143 20.71 9.57 13.35
CA PRO A 143 20.62 8.78 14.60
C PRO A 143 21.17 9.55 15.79
N ILE A 144 20.48 9.45 16.94
CA ILE A 144 20.85 10.19 18.16
C ILE A 144 21.24 9.28 19.32
N ASN A 145 20.97 8.00 19.24
CA ASN A 145 21.16 7.03 20.31
C ASN A 145 22.16 5.94 19.96
N LEU A 146 23.13 6.22 19.09
CA LEU A 146 24.18 5.27 18.71
C LEU A 146 25.52 5.64 19.35
N THR A 147 26.35 4.62 19.56
CA THR A 147 27.78 4.78 19.85
C THR A 147 28.49 5.47 18.69
N ALA A 148 29.65 6.06 18.93
CA ALA A 148 30.39 6.83 17.91
C ALA A 148 30.75 6.02 16.65
N ASP A 149 30.90 4.70 16.78
CA ASP A 149 31.15 3.79 15.66
C ASP A 149 29.85 3.29 14.97
N GLY A 150 28.68 3.71 15.47
CA GLY A 150 27.38 3.35 14.91
C GLY A 150 26.96 1.87 15.09
N THR A 151 27.69 1.11 15.91
CA THR A 151 27.48 -0.33 16.01
C THR A 151 26.57 -0.79 17.15
N GLN A 152 26.34 0.10 18.14
CA GLN A 152 25.53 -0.21 19.32
C GLN A 152 24.66 0.98 19.70
N CYS A 153 23.58 0.71 20.40
CA CYS A 153 22.76 1.76 21.02
C CYS A 153 23.32 2.19 22.36
N LEU A 154 23.10 3.45 22.69
CA LEU A 154 23.41 4.00 24.01
C LEU A 154 22.59 3.29 25.11
N PRO A 155 23.11 3.21 26.34
CA PRO A 155 22.39 2.63 27.47
C PRO A 155 21.00 3.27 27.66
N GLY A 156 20.01 2.44 27.96
CA GLY A 156 18.62 2.87 28.11
C GLY A 156 17.80 2.88 26.83
N SER A 157 18.41 2.67 25.66
CA SER A 157 17.67 2.45 24.41
C SER A 157 16.88 1.15 24.50
N LEU A 158 15.55 1.22 24.32
CA LEU A 158 14.65 0.08 24.59
C LEU A 158 13.72 -0.26 23.41
N ILE A 159 13.65 0.62 22.40
CA ILE A 159 12.72 0.46 21.27
C ILE A 159 13.21 -0.66 20.36
N ASP A 160 12.36 -1.62 20.03
CA ASP A 160 12.71 -2.79 19.24
C ASP A 160 11.73 -2.94 18.04
N PHE A 161 11.17 -4.08 17.81
CA PHE A 161 10.47 -4.56 16.63
C PHE A 161 9.20 -3.77 16.32
N ASP A 162 9.06 -3.27 15.09
CA ASP A 162 7.89 -2.53 14.57
C ASP A 162 7.42 -1.42 15.53
N PRO A 163 8.27 -0.44 15.82
CA PRO A 163 7.96 0.59 16.79
C PRO A 163 6.88 1.54 16.29
N SER A 164 6.06 2.01 17.22
CA SER A 164 5.14 3.13 17.01
C SER A 164 5.21 4.08 18.20
N VAL A 165 5.14 5.37 17.91
CA VAL A 165 5.18 6.42 18.94
C VAL A 165 3.93 7.27 18.87
N PHE A 166 3.39 7.59 20.02
CA PHE A 166 2.27 8.50 20.18
C PHE A 166 2.69 9.74 20.96
N ILE A 167 2.40 10.90 20.40
CA ILE A 167 2.61 12.21 21.06
C ILE A 167 1.27 12.72 21.57
N GLU A 168 1.12 12.74 22.89
CA GLU A 168 -0.04 13.32 23.56
C GLU A 168 0.22 14.81 23.80
N THR A 169 -0.62 15.68 23.25
CA THR A 169 -0.54 17.12 23.53
C THR A 169 -1.09 17.45 24.91
N ILE A 170 -0.30 18.14 25.71
CA ILE A 170 -0.68 18.55 27.08
C ILE A 170 -1.19 19.99 27.09
N THR A 171 -2.49 20.14 27.31
CA THR A 171 -3.18 21.45 27.36
C THR A 171 -3.55 21.89 28.77
N ASN A 172 -3.59 20.97 29.73
CA ASN A 172 -3.94 21.25 31.11
C ASN A 172 -2.79 21.99 31.84
N LYS A 173 -3.02 23.25 32.25
CA LYS A 173 -2.03 24.09 32.94
C LYS A 173 -1.55 23.53 34.27
N LYS A 174 -2.30 22.62 34.90
CA LYS A 174 -1.94 21.97 36.16
C LYS A 174 -1.11 20.70 35.96
N ASP A 175 -0.94 20.27 34.74
CA ASP A 175 -0.16 19.09 34.42
C ASP A 175 1.35 19.38 34.56
N LYS A 176 2.10 18.43 35.13
CA LYS A 176 3.56 18.57 35.32
C LYS A 176 4.33 18.74 33.97
N ASP A 177 3.75 18.29 32.87
CA ASP A 177 4.33 18.36 31.52
C ASP A 177 3.78 19.53 30.69
N PHE A 178 3.02 20.45 31.31
CA PHE A 178 2.41 21.58 30.61
C PHE A 178 3.45 22.46 29.91
N ASP A 179 4.57 22.72 30.55
CA ASP A 179 5.62 23.58 29.98
C ASP A 179 6.35 22.88 28.81
N LYS A 180 6.49 21.56 28.86
CA LYS A 180 7.01 20.76 27.75
C LYS A 180 6.00 20.69 26.58
N GLY A 181 4.71 20.68 26.89
CA GLY A 181 3.60 20.69 25.96
C GLY A 181 3.18 19.34 25.42
N TYR A 182 3.91 18.27 25.70
CA TYR A 182 3.58 16.93 25.25
C TYR A 182 4.11 15.84 26.18
N ARG A 183 3.56 14.62 26.03
CA ARG A 183 4.13 13.33 26.46
C ARG A 183 4.33 12.45 25.25
N ALA A 184 5.29 11.55 25.35
CA ALA A 184 5.55 10.56 24.31
C ALA A 184 5.39 9.15 24.87
N TYR A 185 4.78 8.27 24.10
CA TYR A 185 4.58 6.86 24.43
C TYR A 185 5.06 6.01 23.30
N VAL A 186 5.70 4.86 23.60
CA VAL A 186 6.17 3.91 22.59
C VAL A 186 5.51 2.57 22.76
N PHE A 187 5.26 1.92 21.62
CA PHE A 187 4.67 0.58 21.49
C PHE A 187 5.49 -0.19 20.48
N TYR A 188 5.84 -1.44 20.80
CA TYR A 188 6.64 -2.28 19.92
C TYR A 188 6.50 -3.76 20.26
N GLY A 189 6.96 -4.65 19.39
CA GLY A 189 7.11 -6.07 19.66
C GLY A 189 6.60 -7.01 18.56
N PHE A 190 7.13 -8.22 18.58
CA PHE A 190 6.77 -9.33 17.69
C PHE A 190 6.29 -10.53 18.50
N GLN A 191 5.04 -10.94 18.29
CA GLN A 191 4.36 -11.99 19.08
C GLN A 191 4.44 -11.73 20.60
N HIS A 192 4.71 -10.53 20.96
CA HIS A 192 4.86 -10.02 22.30
C HIS A 192 4.78 -8.49 22.24
N SER A 193 4.05 -7.88 23.12
CA SER A 193 3.77 -6.44 23.06
C SER A 193 4.34 -5.70 24.24
N THR A 194 5.10 -4.65 23.99
CA THR A 194 5.71 -3.81 25.03
C THR A 194 5.33 -2.35 24.85
N ALA A 195 5.07 -1.63 25.92
CA ALA A 195 4.74 -0.22 25.93
C ALA A 195 5.29 0.51 27.13
N CYS A 196 5.66 1.77 26.97
CA CYS A 196 5.98 2.68 28.09
C CYS A 196 5.85 4.15 27.71
N GLU A 197 5.90 5.02 28.70
CA GLU A 197 6.12 6.45 28.52
C GLU A 197 7.60 6.71 28.26
N LEU A 198 7.92 7.46 27.20
CA LEU A 198 9.29 7.85 26.85
C LEU A 198 9.75 9.08 27.63
N ASP A 199 11.02 9.12 27.93
CA ASP A 199 11.69 10.34 28.38
C ASP A 199 11.73 11.36 27.22
N GLN A 200 11.07 12.49 27.40
CA GLN A 200 10.95 13.57 26.41
C GLN A 200 12.28 14.23 26.02
N ASN A 201 13.37 13.98 26.75
CA ASN A 201 14.68 14.53 26.44
C ASN A 201 15.48 13.60 25.52
N THR A 202 15.28 12.30 25.67
CA THR A 202 16.00 11.28 24.88
C THR A 202 15.16 10.75 23.74
N MET A 203 13.84 10.59 23.92
CA MET A 203 12.91 9.97 22.97
C MET A 203 13.22 8.51 22.64
N TYR A 204 14.20 7.89 23.33
CA TYR A 204 14.59 6.48 23.13
C TYR A 204 14.63 5.66 24.43
N SER A 205 14.54 6.31 25.59
CA SER A 205 14.56 5.64 26.89
C SER A 205 13.23 5.79 27.62
N LYS A 206 12.97 4.86 28.53
CA LYS A 206 11.79 4.92 29.39
C LYS A 206 11.91 6.12 30.36
N ARG A 207 10.81 6.85 30.54
CA ARG A 207 10.74 7.93 31.51
C ARG A 207 10.93 7.39 32.95
N GLU A 208 11.75 8.06 33.72
CA GLU A 208 11.98 7.70 35.12
C GLU A 208 10.67 7.77 35.93
N GLY A 209 10.47 6.80 36.81
CA GLY A 209 9.27 6.72 37.65
C GLY A 209 8.02 6.23 36.94
N THR A 210 8.11 5.81 35.65
CA THR A 210 7.02 5.17 34.92
C THR A 210 7.26 3.67 34.74
N GLU A 211 6.21 2.93 34.42
CA GLU A 211 6.27 1.48 34.24
C GLU A 211 6.64 1.10 32.80
N LEU A 212 7.30 -0.04 32.64
CA LEU A 212 7.39 -0.78 31.40
C LEU A 212 6.29 -1.86 31.43
N ILE A 213 5.31 -1.73 30.53
CA ILE A 213 4.18 -2.64 30.45
C ILE A 213 4.52 -3.73 29.45
N ASP A 214 4.62 -4.96 29.92
CA ASP A 214 5.10 -6.10 29.14
C ASP A 214 4.41 -7.39 29.60
N PRO A 215 3.44 -7.95 28.85
CA PRO A 215 2.81 -7.41 27.64
C PRO A 215 1.76 -6.33 27.93
N PHE A 216 1.53 -5.39 26.99
CA PHE A 216 0.44 -4.43 27.13
C PHE A 216 -0.90 -4.91 26.54
N ILE A 217 -0.89 -5.82 25.55
CA ILE A 217 -2.04 -6.58 25.04
C ILE A 217 -1.65 -8.02 24.77
N PRO A 218 -2.61 -8.98 24.85
CA PRO A 218 -2.34 -10.40 24.64
C PRO A 218 -1.94 -10.75 23.22
N ALA A 219 -0.91 -11.57 23.07
CA ALA A 219 -0.39 -12.02 21.78
C ALA A 219 -1.04 -13.35 21.32
N SER A 220 -1.03 -13.59 20.02
CA SER A 220 -1.58 -14.80 19.37
C SER A 220 -0.87 -16.10 19.77
N SER A 221 0.43 -16.02 20.08
CA SER A 221 1.24 -17.16 20.53
C SER A 221 1.09 -17.47 22.03
N ALA A 222 0.27 -16.70 22.71
CA ALA A 222 0.10 -16.78 24.17
C ALA A 222 -0.88 -17.87 24.62
N ASP A 223 -1.12 -18.91 23.87
CA ASP A 223 -1.93 -20.09 24.14
C ASP A 223 -2.01 -20.48 25.63
N GLY A 224 -2.71 -19.76 26.45
CA GLY A 224 -2.81 -20.01 27.88
C GLY A 224 -1.54 -19.72 28.71
N ARG A 225 -0.35 -19.77 28.12
CA ARG A 225 0.93 -19.60 28.84
C ARG A 225 1.16 -18.22 29.42
N LEU A 226 0.67 -17.17 28.77
CA LEU A 226 0.68 -15.81 29.33
C LEU A 226 -0.46 -15.62 30.34
N LEU A 227 -1.59 -16.29 30.14
CA LEU A 227 -2.68 -16.31 31.11
C LEU A 227 -2.24 -16.94 32.45
N ASP A 228 -1.41 -17.99 32.38
CA ASP A 228 -0.89 -18.67 33.58
C ASP A 228 0.28 -17.93 34.24
N LYS A 229 1.12 -17.24 33.44
CA LYS A 229 2.28 -16.50 33.94
C LYS A 229 1.96 -15.09 34.43
N ALA A 230 0.95 -14.43 33.88
CA ALA A 230 0.64 -13.02 34.16
C ALA A 230 -0.23 -12.80 35.42
N GLY A 231 -0.38 -13.79 36.27
CA GLY A 231 -1.03 -13.65 37.56
C GLY A 231 -2.36 -12.89 37.59
N SER A 232 -2.75 -12.45 38.79
CA SER A 232 -3.99 -11.69 39.03
C SER A 232 -3.98 -10.30 38.38
N GLU A 233 -2.81 -9.68 38.19
CA GLU A 233 -2.65 -8.34 37.60
C GLU A 233 -3.01 -8.33 36.12
N TYR A 234 -2.61 -9.35 35.35
CA TYR A 234 -2.98 -9.48 33.95
C TYR A 234 -4.48 -9.69 33.75
N LYS A 235 -5.09 -10.49 34.62
CA LYS A 235 -6.56 -10.69 34.65
C LYS A 235 -7.31 -9.39 34.99
N ALA A 236 -6.75 -8.56 35.87
CA ALA A 236 -7.34 -7.27 36.24
C ALA A 236 -7.29 -6.27 35.09
N LEU A 237 -6.20 -6.20 34.32
CA LEU A 237 -6.06 -5.35 33.13
C LEU A 237 -7.13 -5.65 32.07
N TYR A 238 -7.44 -6.93 31.85
CA TYR A 238 -8.40 -7.34 30.81
C TYR A 238 -9.82 -7.54 31.31
N GLN A 239 -10.07 -7.40 32.63
CA GLN A 239 -11.42 -7.34 33.23
C GLN A 239 -12.42 -8.35 32.68
N GLY A 240 -12.01 -9.62 32.59
CA GLY A 240 -12.88 -10.71 32.12
C GLY A 240 -13.03 -10.84 30.61
N GLN A 241 -12.30 -10.09 29.79
CA GLN A 241 -12.20 -10.31 28.35
C GLN A 241 -11.39 -11.57 28.06
N ASN A 242 -11.74 -12.26 26.95
CA ASN A 242 -10.90 -13.33 26.45
C ASN A 242 -9.63 -12.72 25.81
N PRO A 243 -8.42 -13.05 26.28
CA PRO A 243 -7.18 -12.58 25.66
C PRO A 243 -7.03 -12.93 24.20
N LEU A 244 -7.64 -14.05 23.74
CA LEU A 244 -7.64 -14.46 22.34
C LEU A 244 -8.45 -13.50 21.44
N ASP A 245 -9.29 -12.63 21.99
CA ASP A 245 -9.98 -11.60 21.22
C ASP A 245 -9.02 -10.52 20.70
N PHE A 246 -7.81 -10.39 21.28
CA PHE A 246 -6.79 -9.47 20.79
C PHE A 246 -5.93 -10.11 19.69
N ASN A 247 -5.40 -11.30 19.92
CA ASN A 247 -4.56 -12.04 18.95
C ASN A 247 -3.41 -11.18 18.37
N PHE A 248 -2.76 -10.38 19.20
CA PHE A 248 -1.65 -9.52 18.77
C PHE A 248 -0.54 -10.34 18.10
N PHE A 249 -0.03 -9.83 16.97
CA PHE A 249 1.10 -10.40 16.27
C PHE A 249 2.27 -9.42 16.19
N GLU A 250 2.07 -8.21 15.62
CA GLU A 250 3.08 -7.16 15.42
C GLU A 250 2.42 -5.81 15.09
N ALA A 251 3.21 -4.80 14.73
CA ALA A 251 2.73 -3.63 14.01
C ALA A 251 1.79 -2.72 14.80
N SER A 252 2.14 -2.41 16.05
CA SER A 252 1.36 -1.48 16.86
C SER A 252 1.34 -0.08 16.26
N SER A 253 0.18 0.57 16.28
CA SER A 253 0.04 2.00 16.00
C SER A 253 -1.15 2.58 16.76
N ILE A 254 -1.04 3.81 17.26
CA ILE A 254 -2.06 4.40 18.12
C ILE A 254 -2.58 5.73 17.57
N ARG A 255 -3.88 5.97 17.72
CA ARG A 255 -4.55 7.23 17.40
C ARG A 255 -5.48 7.66 18.53
N GLN A 256 -5.61 8.97 18.70
CA GLN A 256 -6.66 9.53 19.55
C GLN A 256 -7.92 9.76 18.72
N VAL A 257 -9.06 9.27 19.20
CA VAL A 257 -10.38 9.42 18.59
C VAL A 257 -11.32 10.04 19.61
N GLY A 258 -11.55 11.33 19.50
CA GLY A 258 -12.28 12.09 20.51
C GLY A 258 -11.59 12.01 21.88
N ASN A 259 -12.28 11.44 22.87
CA ASN A 259 -11.74 11.21 24.21
C ASN A 259 -11.25 9.77 24.45
N LYS A 260 -11.02 9.02 23.39
CA LYS A 260 -10.55 7.62 23.40
C LYS A 260 -9.21 7.49 22.69
N TYR A 261 -8.51 6.42 22.99
CA TYR A 261 -7.32 5.97 22.29
C TYR A 261 -7.63 4.66 21.58
N VAL A 262 -7.19 4.56 20.33
CA VAL A 262 -7.38 3.38 19.48
C VAL A 262 -6.00 2.84 19.12
N MET A 263 -5.73 1.61 19.53
CA MET A 263 -4.55 0.85 19.16
C MET A 263 -4.88 0.00 17.94
N VAL A 264 -4.17 0.18 16.85
CA VAL A 264 -4.21 -0.68 15.67
C VAL A 264 -3.02 -1.63 15.72
N PHE A 265 -3.19 -2.86 15.29
CA PHE A 265 -2.11 -3.85 15.23
C PHE A 265 -2.42 -4.97 14.25
N SER A 266 -1.38 -5.61 13.72
CA SER A 266 -1.52 -6.86 12.97
C SER A 266 -1.87 -8.00 13.93
N GLY A 267 -2.86 -8.79 13.57
CA GLY A 267 -3.32 -9.87 14.43
C GLY A 267 -4.00 -10.99 13.67
N TYR A 268 -3.87 -12.23 14.18
CA TYR A 268 -4.53 -13.38 13.58
C TYR A 268 -6.04 -13.24 13.60
N SER A 269 -6.66 -13.34 12.42
CA SER A 269 -8.10 -13.20 12.22
C SER A 269 -8.63 -14.14 11.14
N GLY A 270 -9.92 -14.40 11.19
CA GLY A 270 -10.63 -15.25 10.24
C GLY A 270 -11.68 -16.13 10.93
N LYS A 271 -11.34 -16.82 12.02
CA LYS A 271 -12.24 -17.75 12.71
C LYS A 271 -13.50 -17.06 13.24
N GLU A 272 -13.41 -15.83 13.67
CA GLU A 272 -14.52 -15.03 14.20
C GLU A 272 -15.59 -14.68 13.15
N TYR A 273 -15.27 -14.86 11.86
CA TYR A 273 -16.21 -14.71 10.75
C TYR A 273 -16.19 -15.91 9.78
N GLY A 274 -15.85 -17.10 10.30
CA GLY A 274 -16.00 -18.37 9.58
C GLY A 274 -14.90 -18.72 8.57
N LEU A 275 -13.76 -17.99 8.58
CA LEU A 275 -12.62 -18.23 7.70
C LEU A 275 -11.41 -18.80 8.46
N GLY A 276 -10.40 -19.27 7.73
CA GLY A 276 -9.12 -19.67 8.32
C GLY A 276 -8.38 -18.47 8.92
N ASN A 277 -7.78 -18.66 10.10
CA ASN A 277 -6.94 -17.62 10.71
C ASN A 277 -5.65 -17.37 9.93
N THR A 278 -5.37 -16.09 9.69
CA THR A 278 -4.11 -15.60 9.12
C THR A 278 -3.72 -14.28 9.77
N ASN A 279 -2.47 -13.84 9.60
CA ASN A 279 -2.01 -12.51 9.98
C ASN A 279 -2.22 -11.47 8.86
N SER A 280 -3.16 -11.72 7.95
CA SER A 280 -3.54 -10.79 6.86
C SER A 280 -4.52 -9.70 7.32
N ALA A 281 -4.72 -9.54 8.62
CA ALA A 281 -5.71 -8.61 9.15
C ALA A 281 -5.08 -7.60 10.12
N LEU A 282 -5.57 -6.35 10.05
CA LEU A 282 -5.41 -5.39 11.13
C LEU A 282 -6.60 -5.50 12.08
N ARG A 283 -6.28 -5.50 13.36
CA ARG A 283 -7.24 -5.46 14.47
C ARG A 283 -7.13 -4.13 15.19
N TYR A 284 -8.10 -3.85 16.06
CA TYR A 284 -8.00 -2.69 16.94
C TYR A 284 -8.43 -3.03 18.36
N ALA A 285 -7.87 -2.27 19.29
CA ALA A 285 -8.29 -2.18 20.67
C ALA A 285 -8.50 -0.72 21.05
N PHE A 286 -9.25 -0.44 22.09
CA PHE A 286 -9.52 0.92 22.53
C PHE A 286 -9.45 1.05 24.06
N GLY A 287 -9.11 2.25 24.52
CA GLY A 287 -8.97 2.59 25.93
C GLY A 287 -9.22 4.06 26.23
N ASP A 288 -9.21 4.40 27.50
CA ASP A 288 -9.32 5.80 27.97
C ASP A 288 -7.96 6.47 28.20
N SER A 289 -6.86 5.75 28.04
CA SER A 289 -5.48 6.22 28.23
C SER A 289 -4.56 5.63 27.16
N PRO A 290 -3.46 6.30 26.78
CA PRO A 290 -2.49 5.77 25.84
C PRO A 290 -1.89 4.42 26.25
N LEU A 291 -1.78 4.16 27.54
CA LEU A 291 -1.26 2.89 28.07
C LEU A 291 -2.37 1.91 28.49
N GLY A 292 -3.62 2.17 28.11
CA GLY A 292 -4.76 1.32 28.44
C GLY A 292 -5.38 1.65 29.81
N PRO A 293 -6.14 0.70 30.43
CA PRO A 293 -6.39 -0.66 29.96
C PRO A 293 -7.20 -0.72 28.68
N TRP A 294 -6.92 -1.75 27.87
CA TRP A 294 -7.46 -1.92 26.52
C TRP A 294 -8.69 -2.84 26.48
N ARG A 295 -9.60 -2.56 25.57
CA ARG A 295 -10.71 -3.45 25.14
C ARG A 295 -10.52 -3.83 23.70
N SER A 296 -10.71 -5.11 23.36
CA SER A 296 -10.71 -5.55 21.97
C SER A 296 -11.90 -4.96 21.23
N GLY A 297 -11.63 -4.40 20.04
CA GLY A 297 -12.65 -3.86 19.13
C GLY A 297 -12.97 -4.78 17.96
N GLY A 298 -12.11 -5.78 17.70
CA GLY A 298 -12.28 -6.72 16.59
C GLY A 298 -11.39 -6.41 15.38
N VAL A 299 -11.84 -6.83 14.20
CA VAL A 299 -11.11 -6.69 12.94
C VAL A 299 -11.37 -5.32 12.32
N LEU A 300 -10.31 -4.66 11.89
CA LEU A 300 -10.36 -3.37 11.20
C LEU A 300 -10.37 -3.53 9.69
N VAL A 301 -9.48 -4.38 9.15
CA VAL A 301 -9.44 -4.79 7.75
C VAL A 301 -8.80 -6.16 7.62
N ASP A 302 -9.28 -6.98 6.70
CA ASP A 302 -8.65 -8.22 6.25
C ASP A 302 -8.22 -8.04 4.79
N SER A 303 -6.91 -7.98 4.53
CA SER A 303 -6.35 -7.69 3.21
C SER A 303 -6.66 -8.78 2.18
N ARG A 304 -7.15 -9.96 2.62
CA ARG A 304 -7.63 -11.02 1.73
C ARG A 304 -8.92 -10.66 0.98
N GLY A 305 -9.61 -9.56 1.35
CA GLY A 305 -10.87 -9.15 0.73
C GLY A 305 -12.02 -10.10 1.05
N VAL A 306 -12.66 -9.91 2.20
CA VAL A 306 -13.76 -10.76 2.67
C VAL A 306 -15.07 -10.31 2.04
N VAL A 307 -15.77 -11.24 1.39
CA VAL A 307 -17.06 -11.01 0.76
C VAL A 307 -18.00 -12.21 0.96
N VAL A 308 -19.27 -12.05 0.63
CA VAL A 308 -20.24 -13.16 0.59
C VAL A 308 -19.99 -14.00 -0.66
N GLY A 309 -19.95 -15.33 -0.53
CA GLY A 309 -19.74 -16.26 -1.64
C GLY A 309 -21.00 -16.49 -2.49
N GLU A 310 -20.87 -17.32 -3.53
CA GLU A 310 -21.84 -17.55 -4.62
C GLU A 310 -23.27 -17.84 -4.16
N ASP A 311 -23.42 -18.72 -3.21
CA ASP A 311 -24.73 -19.16 -2.71
C ASP A 311 -25.30 -18.23 -1.61
N GLY A 312 -24.53 -17.22 -1.19
CA GLY A 312 -24.85 -16.38 -0.04
C GLY A 312 -24.63 -17.09 1.30
N GLY A 313 -24.18 -18.35 1.27
CA GLY A 313 -24.13 -19.24 2.42
C GLY A 313 -22.93 -19.00 3.33
N LYS A 314 -21.81 -18.55 2.77
CA LYS A 314 -20.54 -18.40 3.51
C LYS A 314 -19.78 -17.17 3.05
N LEU A 315 -18.90 -16.67 3.92
CA LEU A 315 -17.89 -15.69 3.53
C LEU A 315 -16.73 -16.39 2.84
N ILE A 316 -16.13 -15.69 1.86
CA ILE A 316 -14.95 -16.14 1.11
C ILE A 316 -13.91 -15.02 1.05
N THR A 317 -12.70 -15.35 0.63
CA THR A 317 -11.62 -14.40 0.38
C THR A 317 -11.32 -14.29 -1.11
N THR A 318 -10.93 -13.09 -1.56
CA THR A 318 -10.76 -12.75 -2.98
C THR A 318 -9.37 -12.24 -3.33
N ASN A 319 -8.45 -12.25 -2.38
CA ASN A 319 -7.04 -11.92 -2.57
C ASN A 319 -6.15 -12.91 -1.84
N ALA A 320 -4.88 -12.94 -2.23
CA ALA A 320 -3.87 -13.77 -1.59
C ALA A 320 -3.66 -13.39 -0.11
N ALA A 321 -3.29 -14.37 0.71
CA ALA A 321 -2.95 -14.17 2.11
C ALA A 321 -1.45 -13.93 2.30
N HIS A 322 -1.12 -12.95 3.12
CA HIS A 322 0.22 -12.69 3.68
C HIS A 322 0.05 -11.79 4.92
N ASN A 323 1.16 -11.40 5.57
CA ASN A 323 1.06 -10.39 6.63
C ASN A 323 0.48 -9.08 6.12
N THR A 324 -0.09 -8.28 7.02
CA THR A 324 -0.45 -6.89 6.75
C THR A 324 -0.06 -6.01 7.93
N HIS A 325 0.37 -4.80 7.64
CA HIS A 325 0.75 -3.77 8.59
C HIS A 325 0.18 -2.44 8.13
N GLY A 326 -0.15 -1.56 9.05
CA GLY A 326 -0.70 -0.24 8.75
C GLY A 326 -1.38 0.39 9.96
N SER A 327 -2.12 1.46 9.72
CA SER A 327 -2.77 2.23 10.78
C SER A 327 -3.99 2.99 10.30
N LEU A 328 -4.56 3.80 11.20
CA LEU A 328 -5.65 4.73 10.94
C LEU A 328 -5.11 6.15 10.74
N GLN A 329 -5.75 6.92 9.88
CA GLN A 329 -5.53 8.37 9.78
C GLN A 329 -6.81 9.08 9.35
N GLU A 330 -7.13 10.16 10.04
CA GLU A 330 -8.17 11.09 9.62
C GLU A 330 -7.59 12.12 8.64
N ILE A 331 -8.23 12.27 7.48
CA ILE A 331 -7.86 13.25 6.47
C ILE A 331 -9.14 13.98 6.03
N ASN A 332 -9.20 15.26 6.25
CA ASN A 332 -10.35 16.13 5.91
C ASN A 332 -11.71 15.64 6.47
N GLY A 333 -11.70 15.06 7.68
CA GLY A 333 -12.93 14.60 8.35
C GLY A 333 -13.39 13.20 7.93
N GLN A 334 -12.63 12.50 7.08
CA GLN A 334 -12.84 11.10 6.75
C GLN A 334 -11.72 10.26 7.35
N TRP A 335 -12.09 9.21 8.09
CA TRP A 335 -11.16 8.21 8.59
C TRP A 335 -10.86 7.16 7.54
N TYR A 336 -9.60 6.82 7.40
CA TYR A 336 -9.10 5.76 6.53
C TYR A 336 -8.26 4.77 7.33
N VAL A 337 -8.38 3.48 6.98
CA VAL A 337 -7.38 2.47 7.34
C VAL A 337 -6.39 2.33 6.19
N PHE A 338 -5.11 2.48 6.51
CA PHE A 338 -3.99 2.20 5.63
C PHE A 338 -3.47 0.81 5.94
N TYR A 339 -3.22 0.02 4.91
CA TYR A 339 -2.74 -1.35 5.05
C TYR A 339 -1.96 -1.74 3.79
N HIS A 340 -1.43 -2.95 3.72
CA HIS A 340 -0.84 -3.43 2.47
C HIS A 340 -1.43 -4.78 2.05
N ARG A 341 -1.29 -5.12 0.77
CA ARG A 341 -1.61 -6.43 0.23
C ARG A 341 -0.41 -7.02 -0.49
N PRO A 342 -0.18 -8.34 -0.43
CA PRO A 342 0.78 -9.03 -1.27
C PRO A 342 0.09 -9.48 -2.56
N PRO A 343 0.41 -8.95 -3.75
CA PRO A 343 -0.29 -9.26 -5.00
C PRO A 343 -0.36 -10.76 -5.32
N ARG A 344 0.66 -11.54 -4.93
CA ARG A 344 0.76 -12.98 -5.19
C ARG A 344 0.91 -13.82 -3.92
N GLY A 345 0.56 -13.31 -2.76
CA GLY A 345 0.87 -13.96 -1.48
C GLY A 345 2.38 -14.06 -1.22
N PHE A 346 3.19 -13.23 -1.88
CA PHE A 346 4.65 -13.21 -1.78
C PHE A 346 5.14 -11.88 -1.22
N GLY A 347 6.02 -11.94 -0.23
CA GLY A 347 6.38 -10.80 0.61
C GLY A 347 7.26 -9.72 -0.03
N ASN A 348 7.70 -9.88 -1.30
CA ASN A 348 8.67 -8.97 -1.90
C ASN A 348 8.06 -7.91 -2.83
N ALA A 349 6.75 -7.78 -2.85
CA ALA A 349 6.06 -6.86 -3.77
C ALA A 349 4.77 -6.34 -3.13
N ARG A 350 4.81 -6.06 -1.83
CA ARG A 350 3.63 -5.62 -1.09
C ARG A 350 3.24 -4.21 -1.49
N GLN A 351 1.96 -4.02 -1.79
CA GLN A 351 1.40 -2.77 -2.30
C GLN A 351 0.63 -2.02 -1.23
N ALA A 352 0.83 -0.71 -1.16
CA ALA A 352 0.11 0.18 -0.25
C ALA A 352 -1.37 0.31 -0.64
N MET A 353 -2.25 -0.01 0.30
CA MET A 353 -3.70 -0.02 0.16
C MET A 353 -4.35 0.91 1.17
N VAL A 354 -5.53 1.40 0.85
CA VAL A 354 -6.33 2.24 1.74
C VAL A 354 -7.81 1.88 1.61
N ALA A 355 -8.55 2.03 2.69
CA ALA A 355 -10.01 1.93 2.65
C ALA A 355 -10.65 2.92 3.63
N PRO A 356 -11.81 3.50 3.31
CA PRO A 356 -12.54 4.36 4.23
C PRO A 356 -13.16 3.54 5.36
N VAL A 357 -13.20 4.12 6.55
CA VAL A 357 -13.86 3.55 7.72
C VAL A 357 -14.74 4.57 8.42
N LYS A 358 -15.77 4.09 9.08
CA LYS A 358 -16.62 4.88 9.97
C LYS A 358 -16.24 4.57 11.41
N ILE A 359 -15.99 5.61 12.19
CA ILE A 359 -15.66 5.50 13.61
C ILE A 359 -16.74 6.19 14.43
N THR A 360 -17.26 5.48 15.42
CA THR A 360 -18.15 6.04 16.45
C THR A 360 -17.59 5.73 17.83
N TRP A 361 -17.81 6.62 18.79
CA TRP A 361 -17.33 6.43 20.15
C TRP A 361 -18.28 7.01 21.19
N ASP A 362 -18.30 6.40 22.38
CA ASP A 362 -19.02 6.90 23.54
C ASP A 362 -18.16 7.88 24.34
N LYS A 363 -18.77 8.95 24.85
CA LYS A 363 -18.10 9.88 25.77
C LYS A 363 -17.81 9.28 27.16
N LYS A 364 -18.61 8.26 27.57
CA LYS A 364 -18.43 7.62 28.89
C LYS A 364 -17.15 6.77 28.94
N PRO A 365 -16.56 6.60 30.14
CA PRO A 365 -15.35 5.79 30.30
C PRO A 365 -15.56 4.33 29.83
N VAL A 366 -14.49 3.73 29.30
CA VAL A 366 -14.46 2.33 28.87
C VAL A 366 -14.81 1.37 30.03
N ALA A 367 -14.27 1.64 31.22
CA ALA A 367 -14.60 0.88 32.45
C ALA A 367 -16.10 0.93 32.83
N LYS A 368 -16.85 1.91 32.34
CA LYS A 368 -18.29 2.06 32.52
C LYS A 368 -19.10 1.61 31.28
N GLY A 369 -18.48 0.84 30.40
CA GLY A 369 -19.09 0.30 29.19
C GLY A 369 -19.07 1.26 28.00
N GLY A 370 -18.20 2.30 28.00
CA GLY A 370 -17.92 3.11 26.81
C GLY A 370 -17.25 2.27 25.71
N LYS A 371 -17.60 2.54 24.47
CA LYS A 371 -17.13 1.77 23.31
C LYS A 371 -16.54 2.69 22.25
N VAL A 372 -15.66 2.12 21.45
CA VAL A 372 -15.30 2.59 20.10
C VAL A 372 -15.69 1.50 19.12
N THR A 373 -16.41 1.86 18.09
CA THR A 373 -16.80 0.93 17.01
C THR A 373 -16.26 1.46 15.70
N ILE A 374 -15.53 0.61 14.98
CA ILE A 374 -14.97 0.90 13.66
C ILE A 374 -15.52 -0.12 12.68
N THR A 375 -16.12 0.37 11.60
CA THR A 375 -16.69 -0.45 10.52
C THR A 375 -16.19 0.03 9.17
N GLY A 376 -16.31 -0.81 8.15
CA GLY A 376 -16.18 -0.36 6.77
C GLY A 376 -17.16 0.79 6.49
N TYR A 377 -16.77 1.68 5.62
CA TYR A 377 -17.59 2.85 5.24
C TYR A 377 -17.96 2.80 3.77
N ASP A 378 -19.24 3.00 3.48
CA ASP A 378 -19.75 3.25 2.14
C ASP A 378 -20.84 4.36 2.20
N PRO A 379 -20.64 5.51 1.52
CA PRO A 379 -21.59 6.62 1.57
C PRO A 379 -22.95 6.28 0.95
N TYR A 380 -23.09 5.19 0.17
CA TYR A 380 -24.30 4.82 -0.57
C TYR A 380 -25.12 3.72 0.11
N VAL A 381 -24.67 3.18 1.24
CA VAL A 381 -25.48 2.25 2.05
C VAL A 381 -26.14 2.98 3.21
N LYS A 382 -27.29 2.43 3.65
CA LYS A 382 -28.01 2.98 4.80
C LYS A 382 -27.14 2.96 6.06
N GLY A 383 -26.95 4.12 6.68
CA GLY A 383 -26.11 4.25 7.89
C GLY A 383 -24.62 4.41 7.59
N ASN A 384 -24.21 4.35 6.31
CA ASN A 384 -22.84 4.50 5.85
C ASN A 384 -21.88 3.42 6.42
N GLU A 385 -22.38 2.26 6.77
CA GLU A 385 -21.60 1.12 7.24
C GLU A 385 -21.63 0.01 6.20
N TRP A 386 -20.46 -0.44 5.77
CA TRP A 386 -20.34 -1.59 4.90
C TRP A 386 -20.21 -2.87 5.73
N VAL A 387 -20.96 -3.92 5.39
CA VAL A 387 -20.96 -5.20 6.11
C VAL A 387 -21.15 -6.33 5.12
N ALA A 388 -20.33 -7.38 5.23
CA ALA A 388 -20.58 -8.66 4.56
C ALA A 388 -21.23 -9.64 5.56
N ALA A 389 -22.46 -10.08 5.30
CA ALA A 389 -23.21 -11.00 6.14
C ALA A 389 -23.67 -12.21 5.33
N ALA A 390 -23.21 -13.39 5.72
CA ALA A 390 -23.60 -14.67 5.11
C ALA A 390 -24.80 -15.28 5.81
N SER A 391 -25.53 -16.18 5.12
CA SER A 391 -26.73 -16.81 5.65
C SER A 391 -26.44 -17.87 6.73
N ASP A 392 -25.18 -18.32 6.87
CA ASP A 392 -24.72 -19.16 7.97
C ASP A 392 -24.54 -18.41 9.30
N GLY A 393 -24.79 -17.10 9.31
CA GLY A 393 -24.70 -16.23 10.46
C GLY A 393 -23.34 -15.56 10.66
N ASN A 394 -22.33 -15.91 9.86
CA ASN A 394 -21.04 -15.26 9.89
C ASN A 394 -21.11 -13.84 9.29
N THR A 395 -20.47 -12.90 9.96
CA THR A 395 -20.50 -11.48 9.56
C THR A 395 -19.11 -10.88 9.67
N TYR A 396 -18.71 -10.13 8.65
CA TYR A 396 -17.51 -9.33 8.63
C TYR A 396 -17.86 -7.85 8.52
N THR A 397 -17.35 -7.03 9.45
CA THR A 397 -17.65 -5.60 9.58
C THR A 397 -16.44 -4.69 9.34
N GLY A 398 -15.26 -5.27 9.12
CA GLY A 398 -14.05 -4.52 8.77
C GLY A 398 -14.18 -3.81 7.42
N ALA A 399 -13.18 -2.99 7.08
CA ALA A 399 -13.16 -2.27 5.82
C ALA A 399 -13.19 -3.20 4.61
N GLU A 400 -13.89 -2.80 3.57
CA GLU A 400 -13.92 -3.51 2.29
C GLU A 400 -12.63 -3.29 1.50
N VAL A 401 -12.14 -4.33 0.83
CA VAL A 401 -11.06 -4.21 -0.14
C VAL A 401 -11.63 -3.83 -1.50
N THR A 402 -11.29 -2.63 -1.99
CA THR A 402 -11.83 -2.06 -3.22
C THR A 402 -10.73 -1.58 -4.16
N SER A 403 -11.08 -1.32 -5.42
CA SER A 403 -10.20 -0.69 -6.43
C SER A 403 -10.22 0.84 -6.36
N GLU A 404 -11.14 1.43 -5.61
CA GLU A 404 -11.40 2.88 -5.61
C GLU A 404 -10.48 3.68 -4.67
N GLY A 405 -9.97 3.08 -3.61
CA GLY A 405 -9.08 3.74 -2.66
C GLY A 405 -9.66 5.01 -2.05
N PHE A 406 -8.98 6.14 -2.24
CA PHE A 406 -9.48 7.46 -1.80
C PHE A 406 -10.66 7.97 -2.64
N GLN A 407 -10.91 7.37 -3.82
CA GLN A 407 -12.02 7.71 -4.70
C GLN A 407 -13.30 6.99 -4.26
N ILE A 408 -13.71 7.22 -3.01
CA ILE A 408 -14.82 6.49 -2.35
C ILE A 408 -16.19 6.59 -3.05
N PHE A 409 -16.30 7.40 -4.10
CA PHE A 409 -17.47 7.53 -4.96
C PHE A 409 -17.35 6.74 -6.27
N GLY A 410 -16.40 5.83 -6.35
CA GLY A 410 -16.11 5.01 -7.53
C GLY A 410 -15.04 5.62 -8.44
N LEU A 411 -14.45 4.77 -9.26
CA LEU A 411 -13.48 5.17 -10.27
C LEU A 411 -14.17 5.89 -11.44
N PRO A 412 -13.58 6.96 -12.01
CA PRO A 412 -14.07 7.56 -13.27
C PRO A 412 -14.11 6.53 -14.40
N PRO A 413 -15.24 6.28 -15.07
CA PRO A 413 -15.37 5.17 -16.01
C PRO A 413 -14.54 5.35 -17.29
N TYR A 414 -14.39 6.58 -17.78
CA TYR A 414 -13.72 6.86 -19.06
C TYR A 414 -12.19 7.00 -18.96
N HIS A 415 -11.58 6.24 -18.03
CA HIS A 415 -10.13 6.13 -17.88
C HIS A 415 -9.68 4.68 -18.14
N TYR A 416 -8.43 4.52 -18.56
CA TYR A 416 -7.81 3.21 -18.64
C TYR A 416 -7.20 2.83 -17.29
N TYR A 417 -7.55 1.65 -16.81
CA TYR A 417 -7.05 1.08 -15.57
C TYR A 417 -6.26 -0.19 -15.85
N SER A 418 -5.15 -0.35 -15.16
CA SER A 418 -4.40 -1.60 -15.16
C SER A 418 -5.20 -2.73 -14.53
N ALA A 419 -5.00 -3.95 -15.01
CA ALA A 419 -5.56 -5.15 -14.40
C ALA A 419 -5.12 -5.34 -12.94
N GLY A 420 -3.95 -4.80 -12.57
CA GLY A 420 -3.45 -4.81 -11.19
C GLY A 420 -4.30 -4.06 -10.17
N LEU A 421 -5.32 -3.30 -10.61
CA LEU A 421 -6.29 -2.69 -9.70
C LEU A 421 -7.41 -3.65 -9.30
N ALA A 422 -7.48 -4.86 -9.87
CA ALA A 422 -8.47 -5.83 -9.44
C ALA A 422 -8.39 -6.06 -7.92
N CYS A 423 -9.54 -6.01 -7.28
CA CYS A 423 -9.69 -6.21 -5.83
C CYS A 423 -10.45 -7.50 -5.50
N PHE A 424 -10.93 -8.19 -6.54
CA PHE A 424 -11.62 -9.48 -6.44
C PHE A 424 -11.00 -10.43 -7.46
N MET A 425 -10.34 -11.46 -6.97
CA MET A 425 -9.75 -12.53 -7.78
C MET A 425 -10.16 -13.87 -7.18
N TYR A 426 -10.96 -14.63 -7.93
CA TYR A 426 -11.50 -15.89 -7.48
C TYR A 426 -11.47 -16.92 -8.59
N GLY A 427 -11.10 -18.16 -8.27
CA GLY A 427 -11.02 -19.26 -9.22
C GLY A 427 -9.65 -19.96 -9.20
N PRO A 428 -9.40 -20.88 -10.15
CA PRO A 428 -8.18 -21.68 -10.15
C PRO A 428 -6.91 -20.82 -10.21
N ASN A 429 -5.98 -21.05 -9.27
CA ASN A 429 -4.70 -20.32 -9.13
C ASN A 429 -4.78 -18.80 -9.00
N SER A 430 -5.93 -18.25 -8.57
CA SER A 430 -6.17 -16.80 -8.46
C SER A 430 -5.13 -16.07 -7.60
N ASN A 431 -4.56 -16.73 -6.59
CA ASN A 431 -3.49 -16.18 -5.75
C ASN A 431 -2.18 -15.86 -6.51
N ASN A 432 -2.01 -16.38 -7.73
CA ASN A 432 -0.80 -16.20 -8.54
C ASN A 432 -1.03 -15.36 -9.79
N TRP A 433 -2.23 -14.82 -10.02
CA TRP A 433 -2.54 -14.10 -11.26
C TRP A 433 -1.78 -12.79 -11.42
N MET A 434 -1.63 -12.01 -10.34
CA MET A 434 -0.93 -10.73 -10.41
C MET A 434 0.55 -10.93 -10.72
N GLN A 435 1.05 -10.16 -11.68
CA GLN A 435 2.45 -10.15 -12.09
C GLN A 435 3.06 -8.79 -11.77
N ASP A 436 4.15 -8.81 -11.02
CA ASP A 436 4.84 -7.60 -10.59
C ASP A 436 5.39 -6.84 -11.80
N ASN A 437 5.37 -5.52 -11.70
CA ASN A 437 5.90 -4.61 -12.68
C ASN A 437 6.99 -3.73 -12.06
N HIS A 438 8.14 -3.64 -12.71
CA HIS A 438 9.26 -2.82 -12.30
C HIS A 438 9.51 -1.63 -13.22
N ASP A 439 8.70 -1.48 -14.26
CA ASP A 439 8.90 -0.39 -15.20
C ASP A 439 8.30 0.91 -14.66
N VAL A 440 9.14 1.78 -14.15
CA VAL A 440 8.74 3.09 -13.62
C VAL A 440 8.03 3.99 -14.65
N TRP A 441 8.14 3.70 -15.95
CA TRP A 441 7.38 4.39 -16.99
C TRP A 441 6.03 3.76 -17.28
N ASN A 442 5.85 2.49 -16.87
CA ASN A 442 4.65 1.71 -17.09
C ASN A 442 3.94 1.43 -15.75
N ASN A 443 3.01 2.31 -15.39
CA ASN A 443 2.18 2.10 -14.19
C ASN A 443 1.09 1.05 -14.47
N SER A 444 1.49 -0.17 -14.83
CA SER A 444 0.59 -1.30 -15.08
C SER A 444 1.11 -2.58 -14.42
N MET A 445 0.19 -3.46 -14.11
CA MET A 445 0.43 -4.81 -13.61
C MET A 445 -0.60 -5.72 -14.28
N ASP A 446 -0.15 -6.86 -14.78
CA ASP A 446 -1.01 -7.82 -15.47
C ASP A 446 -1.63 -8.82 -14.49
N LEU A 447 -2.78 -9.37 -14.88
CA LEU A 447 -3.28 -10.62 -14.34
C LEU A 447 -3.03 -11.71 -15.36
N ALA A 448 -2.21 -12.70 -15.02
CA ALA A 448 -1.74 -13.71 -15.95
C ALA A 448 -2.35 -15.09 -15.68
N GLY A 449 -2.51 -15.86 -16.75
CA GLY A 449 -2.90 -17.27 -16.66
C GLY A 449 -4.32 -17.48 -16.15
N ILE A 450 -5.25 -16.61 -16.50
CA ILE A 450 -6.65 -16.71 -16.10
C ILE A 450 -7.30 -17.90 -16.78
N GLN A 451 -8.04 -18.71 -16.01
CA GLN A 451 -8.61 -19.98 -16.43
C GLN A 451 -10.14 -19.95 -16.50
N ASN A 452 -10.72 -21.04 -16.99
CA ASN A 452 -12.16 -21.31 -16.89
C ASN A 452 -12.64 -21.21 -15.43
N GLY A 453 -13.81 -20.58 -15.20
CA GLY A 453 -14.35 -20.32 -13.87
C GLY A 453 -13.64 -19.19 -13.10
N GLY A 454 -12.64 -18.52 -13.74
CA GLY A 454 -11.99 -17.37 -13.16
C GLY A 454 -12.92 -16.15 -13.09
N ILE A 455 -12.85 -15.42 -11.97
CA ILE A 455 -13.62 -14.18 -11.75
C ILE A 455 -12.66 -13.08 -11.37
N ILE A 456 -12.73 -11.95 -12.08
CA ILE A 456 -11.95 -10.75 -11.82
C ILE A 456 -12.92 -9.61 -11.56
N GLY A 457 -12.79 -8.92 -10.44
CA GLY A 457 -13.69 -7.82 -10.09
C GLY A 457 -12.96 -6.51 -9.79
N PHE A 458 -13.59 -5.43 -10.22
CA PHE A 458 -13.18 -4.06 -9.96
C PHE A 458 -14.31 -3.35 -9.21
N LYS A 459 -14.09 -3.01 -7.97
CA LYS A 459 -15.07 -2.36 -7.08
C LYS A 459 -14.53 -1.00 -6.66
N TYR A 460 -15.15 0.08 -6.99
CA TYR A 460 -16.35 0.33 -7.80
C TYR A 460 -16.04 1.35 -8.88
N PHE A 461 -16.90 1.44 -9.90
CA PHE A 461 -16.95 2.55 -10.84
C PHE A 461 -18.10 3.49 -10.50
N GLY A 462 -17.92 4.81 -10.71
CA GLY A 462 -18.96 5.81 -10.53
C GLY A 462 -19.73 6.07 -11.81
N PHE A 463 -21.04 5.76 -11.83
CA PHE A 463 -21.89 5.84 -13.03
C PHE A 463 -22.68 7.16 -13.11
N GLY A 464 -22.56 8.05 -12.14
CA GLY A 464 -23.20 9.35 -12.11
C GLY A 464 -24.17 9.53 -10.95
N GLY A 465 -24.70 10.76 -10.79
CA GLY A 465 -25.65 11.08 -9.71
C GLY A 465 -25.08 11.03 -8.30
N LEU A 466 -23.76 11.00 -8.17
CA LEU A 466 -23.05 10.84 -6.92
C LEU A 466 -22.83 12.20 -6.25
N ALA A 467 -23.24 12.30 -4.98
CA ALA A 467 -22.91 13.45 -4.14
C ALA A 467 -21.54 13.22 -3.50
N GLN A 468 -20.72 14.26 -3.48
CA GLN A 468 -19.43 14.24 -2.80
C GLN A 468 -19.57 14.80 -1.39
N ASP A 469 -19.46 13.94 -0.38
CA ASP A 469 -19.50 14.35 1.02
C ASP A 469 -18.09 14.54 1.62
N THR A 470 -17.05 14.10 0.92
CA THR A 470 -15.66 14.16 1.37
C THR A 470 -14.89 15.24 0.63
N LYS A 471 -14.26 16.17 1.38
CA LYS A 471 -13.36 17.18 0.81
C LYS A 471 -12.13 16.52 0.17
N GLY A 472 -11.65 17.11 -0.94
CA GLY A 472 -10.48 16.60 -1.65
C GLY A 472 -10.77 15.51 -2.68
N VAL A 473 -12.00 15.06 -2.83
CA VAL A 473 -12.44 14.16 -3.90
C VAL A 473 -13.02 14.99 -5.05
N LYS A 474 -12.46 14.84 -6.26
CA LYS A 474 -12.94 15.58 -7.44
C LYS A 474 -14.19 14.93 -8.04
N ALA A 475 -15.20 15.74 -8.35
CA ALA A 475 -16.34 15.30 -9.13
C ALA A 475 -15.89 14.86 -10.53
N PHE A 476 -16.47 13.80 -11.06
CA PHE A 476 -16.25 13.33 -12.42
C PHE A 476 -17.56 13.00 -13.12
N GLU A 477 -17.46 12.87 -14.45
CA GLU A 477 -18.60 12.52 -15.28
C GLU A 477 -18.78 10.99 -15.30
N GLY A 478 -19.98 10.54 -14.91
CA GLY A 478 -20.39 9.14 -15.06
C GLY A 478 -20.84 8.83 -16.50
N ILE A 479 -21.37 7.60 -16.72
CA ILE A 479 -21.90 7.16 -18.00
C ILE A 479 -23.32 7.70 -18.18
N LYS A 480 -23.51 8.60 -19.16
CA LYS A 480 -24.79 9.23 -19.45
C LYS A 480 -25.57 8.48 -20.53
N LYS A 481 -26.88 8.62 -20.49
CA LYS A 481 -27.74 8.13 -21.55
C LYS A 481 -27.37 8.79 -22.90
N GLY A 482 -27.16 7.96 -23.92
CA GLY A 482 -26.71 8.38 -25.25
C GLY A 482 -25.20 8.54 -25.43
N ASP A 483 -24.42 8.05 -24.46
CA ASP A 483 -22.96 8.02 -24.56
C ASP A 483 -22.46 6.95 -25.53
N GLU A 484 -23.30 6.00 -25.96
CA GLU A 484 -22.93 4.82 -26.75
C GLU A 484 -21.75 4.10 -26.07
N ALA A 485 -21.96 3.78 -24.78
CA ALA A 485 -20.92 3.26 -23.92
C ALA A 485 -20.48 1.84 -24.33
N SER A 486 -19.19 1.61 -24.31
CA SER A 486 -18.59 0.30 -24.47
C SER A 486 -17.49 0.06 -23.43
N LEU A 487 -17.27 -1.21 -23.07
CA LEU A 487 -16.14 -1.62 -22.26
C LEU A 487 -15.02 -2.13 -23.17
N ASN A 488 -13.82 -1.62 -22.95
CA ASN A 488 -12.60 -2.06 -23.60
C ASN A 488 -11.80 -2.93 -22.63
N LEU A 489 -11.46 -4.17 -23.04
CA LEU A 489 -10.50 -5.03 -22.33
C LEU A 489 -9.23 -5.16 -23.16
N ASN A 490 -8.09 -4.84 -22.58
CA ASN A 490 -6.78 -5.11 -23.17
C ASN A 490 -6.27 -6.44 -22.63
N LEU A 491 -6.18 -7.45 -23.50
CA LEU A 491 -5.77 -8.79 -23.14
C LEU A 491 -4.93 -9.47 -24.22
N SER A 492 -4.18 -10.50 -23.86
CA SER A 492 -3.48 -11.39 -24.80
C SER A 492 -3.92 -12.84 -24.59
N SER A 493 -4.33 -13.49 -25.69
CA SER A 493 -4.67 -14.91 -25.68
C SER A 493 -3.42 -15.77 -25.55
N ASN A 494 -3.49 -16.82 -24.73
CA ASN A 494 -2.41 -17.79 -24.57
C ASN A 494 -2.48 -18.97 -25.55
N GLY A 495 -3.47 -18.96 -26.45
CA GLY A 495 -3.63 -19.98 -27.52
C GLY A 495 -4.07 -21.35 -26.98
N LYS A 496 -4.79 -21.38 -25.87
CA LYS A 496 -5.30 -22.58 -25.20
C LYS A 496 -6.76 -22.90 -25.57
N GLY A 497 -7.30 -22.31 -26.64
CA GLY A 497 -8.66 -22.47 -27.13
C GLY A 497 -9.47 -21.17 -27.13
N ALA A 498 -10.66 -21.23 -27.72
CA ALA A 498 -11.61 -20.11 -27.67
C ALA A 498 -12.24 -20.00 -26.30
N PHE A 499 -12.55 -18.76 -25.86
CA PHE A 499 -13.18 -18.48 -24.56
C PHE A 499 -14.11 -17.29 -24.65
N LYS A 500 -14.92 -17.13 -23.60
CA LYS A 500 -15.80 -15.97 -23.41
C LYS A 500 -15.47 -15.28 -22.08
N ILE A 501 -15.72 -13.99 -22.02
CA ILE A 501 -15.68 -13.20 -20.81
C ILE A 501 -17.04 -12.52 -20.66
N HIS A 502 -17.80 -12.95 -19.67
CA HIS A 502 -19.08 -12.38 -19.30
C HIS A 502 -18.87 -11.19 -18.41
N VAL A 503 -19.39 -10.02 -18.80
CA VAL A 503 -19.32 -8.79 -18.01
C VAL A 503 -20.57 -8.72 -17.14
N LYS A 504 -20.39 -8.84 -15.82
CA LYS A 504 -21.46 -8.84 -14.82
C LYS A 504 -21.45 -7.57 -13.99
N LEU A 505 -22.65 -7.11 -13.61
CA LEU A 505 -22.86 -5.92 -12.77
C LEU A 505 -23.11 -6.34 -11.32
N ASP A 506 -22.41 -5.73 -10.36
CA ASP A 506 -22.57 -5.81 -8.89
C ASP A 506 -22.39 -7.18 -8.24
N ASP A 507 -22.74 -8.26 -8.90
CA ASP A 507 -22.60 -9.63 -8.38
C ASP A 507 -22.00 -10.53 -9.45
N PRO A 508 -20.88 -11.22 -9.20
CA PRO A 508 -20.22 -12.04 -10.22
C PRO A 508 -21.03 -13.28 -10.62
N TRP A 509 -21.89 -13.76 -9.77
CA TRP A 509 -22.67 -14.97 -10.01
C TRP A 509 -24.10 -14.70 -10.50
N LYS A 510 -24.81 -13.79 -9.82
CA LYS A 510 -26.23 -13.51 -10.03
C LYS A 510 -26.49 -12.15 -10.69
N GLY A 511 -25.46 -11.32 -10.84
CA GLY A 511 -25.57 -9.98 -11.43
C GLY A 511 -26.01 -10.01 -12.90
N GLU A 512 -26.59 -8.91 -13.34
CA GLU A 512 -26.98 -8.71 -14.73
C GLU A 512 -25.78 -8.86 -15.64
N GLU A 513 -25.92 -9.64 -16.74
CA GLU A 513 -24.93 -9.70 -17.79
C GLU A 513 -25.09 -8.52 -18.73
N VAL A 514 -24.19 -7.56 -18.64
CA VAL A 514 -24.23 -6.31 -19.44
C VAL A 514 -23.44 -6.39 -20.74
N GLY A 515 -22.71 -7.48 -20.96
CA GLY A 515 -21.97 -7.72 -22.20
C GLY A 515 -21.20 -9.04 -22.19
N VAL A 516 -20.85 -9.55 -23.38
CA VAL A 516 -20.03 -10.76 -23.55
C VAL A 516 -18.95 -10.53 -24.58
N ILE A 517 -17.69 -10.69 -24.18
CA ILE A 517 -16.54 -10.69 -25.09
C ILE A 517 -16.25 -12.13 -25.50
N ARG A 518 -16.11 -12.37 -26.83
CA ARG A 518 -15.80 -13.67 -27.41
C ARG A 518 -14.42 -13.63 -28.06
N VAL A 519 -13.53 -14.50 -27.61
CA VAL A 519 -12.16 -14.61 -28.12
C VAL A 519 -12.03 -15.93 -28.85
N SER A 520 -11.76 -15.84 -30.14
CA SER A 520 -11.57 -17.01 -31.03
C SER A 520 -10.19 -17.63 -30.80
N ASP A 521 -10.08 -18.95 -31.03
CA ASP A 521 -8.82 -19.70 -31.08
C ASP A 521 -7.86 -19.26 -32.20
N LYS A 522 -8.38 -18.53 -33.21
CA LYS A 522 -7.61 -17.97 -34.34
C LYS A 522 -6.85 -16.68 -33.99
N PHE A 523 -7.06 -16.10 -32.81
CA PHE A 523 -6.33 -14.89 -32.44
C PHE A 523 -4.85 -15.17 -32.16
N PRO A 524 -3.97 -14.22 -32.50
CA PRO A 524 -2.53 -14.41 -32.34
C PRO A 524 -2.16 -14.58 -30.88
N LYS A 525 -1.47 -15.66 -30.55
CA LYS A 525 -0.96 -15.98 -29.24
C LYS A 525 0.00 -14.88 -28.74
N GLY A 526 -0.17 -14.44 -27.49
CA GLY A 526 0.74 -13.54 -26.79
C GLY A 526 0.70 -12.08 -27.28
N LYS A 527 -0.17 -11.74 -28.23
CA LYS A 527 -0.32 -10.36 -28.69
C LYS A 527 -1.41 -9.66 -27.90
N ALA A 528 -1.06 -8.56 -27.24
CA ALA A 528 -2.04 -7.71 -26.58
C ALA A 528 -2.94 -7.00 -27.60
N LEU A 529 -4.25 -7.14 -27.44
CA LEU A 529 -5.28 -6.54 -28.27
C LEU A 529 -6.37 -5.94 -27.39
N VAL A 530 -7.01 -4.88 -27.89
CA VAL A 530 -8.19 -4.28 -27.23
C VAL A 530 -9.45 -4.91 -27.80
N TYR A 531 -10.21 -5.57 -26.94
CA TYR A 531 -11.53 -6.13 -27.24
C TYR A 531 -12.59 -5.19 -26.70
N THR A 532 -13.56 -4.84 -27.54
CA THR A 532 -14.61 -3.88 -27.21
C THR A 532 -15.97 -4.57 -27.19
N VAL A 533 -16.76 -4.33 -26.16
CA VAL A 533 -18.15 -4.77 -26.06
C VAL A 533 -19.06 -3.59 -25.72
N PRO A 534 -20.16 -3.35 -26.48
CA PRO A 534 -21.17 -2.39 -26.10
C PRO A 534 -21.82 -2.75 -24.75
N VAL A 535 -22.05 -1.75 -23.89
CA VAL A 535 -22.65 -1.91 -22.56
C VAL A 535 -23.80 -0.91 -22.35
N PRO A 536 -24.84 -0.92 -23.22
CA PRO A 536 -25.93 0.05 -23.17
C PRO A 536 -26.73 0.01 -21.86
N ALA A 537 -26.76 -1.12 -21.16
CA ALA A 537 -27.40 -1.26 -19.86
C ALA A 537 -26.80 -0.35 -18.78
N LEU A 538 -25.56 0.09 -18.94
CA LEU A 538 -24.89 1.00 -18.00
C LEU A 538 -25.20 2.47 -18.26
N GLU A 539 -25.85 2.81 -19.38
CA GLU A 539 -26.14 4.19 -19.72
C GLU A 539 -27.27 4.77 -18.88
N GLY A 540 -26.98 5.88 -18.19
CA GLY A 540 -27.92 6.54 -17.30
C GLY A 540 -28.10 5.85 -15.94
N LEU A 541 -27.33 4.80 -15.67
CA LEU A 541 -27.22 4.21 -14.34
C LEU A 541 -26.62 5.25 -13.38
N THR A 542 -27.02 5.24 -12.12
CA THR A 542 -26.56 6.18 -11.10
C THR A 542 -25.97 5.41 -9.91
N GLY A 543 -25.08 6.06 -9.18
CA GLY A 543 -24.42 5.44 -8.04
C GLY A 543 -23.06 4.85 -8.42
N LYS A 544 -22.51 4.05 -7.53
CA LYS A 544 -21.29 3.27 -7.79
C LYS A 544 -21.63 1.78 -7.93
N HIS A 545 -21.00 1.14 -8.89
CA HIS A 545 -21.27 -0.24 -9.25
C HIS A 545 -19.99 -1.03 -9.48
N ALA A 546 -19.99 -2.29 -9.10
CA ALA A 546 -18.90 -3.22 -9.36
C ALA A 546 -19.01 -3.83 -10.77
N ILE A 547 -17.87 -4.01 -11.42
CA ILE A 547 -17.78 -4.72 -12.71
C ILE A 547 -16.98 -6.00 -12.48
N TYR A 548 -17.58 -7.13 -12.87
CA TYR A 548 -16.97 -8.44 -12.80
C TYR A 548 -16.80 -9.05 -14.19
N LEU A 549 -15.65 -9.68 -14.39
CA LEU A 549 -15.30 -10.43 -15.60
C LEU A 549 -15.30 -11.91 -15.22
N VAL A 550 -16.29 -12.65 -15.71
CA VAL A 550 -16.46 -14.09 -15.44
C VAL A 550 -16.07 -14.89 -16.67
N VAL A 551 -15.16 -15.84 -16.54
CA VAL A 551 -14.50 -16.53 -17.65
C VAL A 551 -15.12 -17.91 -17.89
N GLU A 552 -15.54 -18.17 -19.14
CA GLU A 552 -16.00 -19.44 -19.65
C GLU A 552 -15.09 -19.92 -20.79
N GLY A 553 -14.55 -21.13 -20.69
CA GLY A 553 -13.69 -21.69 -21.73
C GLY A 553 -13.24 -23.12 -21.41
N PRO A 554 -12.32 -23.67 -22.21
CA PRO A 554 -11.77 -24.99 -21.94
C PRO A 554 -10.89 -25.02 -20.67
N GLU A 555 -10.82 -26.19 -20.03
CA GLU A 555 -9.92 -26.43 -18.92
C GLU A 555 -8.45 -26.40 -19.39
N VAL A 556 -7.59 -25.74 -18.65
CA VAL A 556 -6.14 -25.69 -18.90
C VAL A 556 -5.41 -26.47 -17.81
N GLN A 557 -4.74 -27.53 -18.21
CA GLN A 557 -3.93 -28.31 -17.27
C GLN A 557 -2.75 -27.47 -16.79
N GLN A 558 -2.54 -27.47 -15.47
CA GLN A 558 -1.38 -26.84 -14.88
C GLN A 558 -0.18 -27.76 -14.90
N PRO A 559 1.05 -27.26 -15.11
CA PRO A 559 2.24 -28.04 -14.91
C PRO A 559 2.33 -28.52 -13.46
N GLU A 560 2.74 -29.76 -13.24
CA GLU A 560 2.95 -30.27 -11.90
C GLU A 560 3.99 -29.40 -11.19
N GLN A 561 3.58 -28.80 -10.07
CA GLN A 561 4.50 -28.06 -9.22
C GLN A 561 5.51 -29.03 -8.60
N PRO A 562 6.82 -28.78 -8.72
CA PRO A 562 7.81 -29.59 -8.02
C PRO A 562 7.52 -29.59 -6.52
N ARG A 563 7.26 -30.73 -5.92
CA ARG A 563 7.10 -30.83 -4.46
C ARG A 563 8.35 -30.27 -3.80
N GLY A 564 8.19 -29.21 -3.01
CA GLY A 564 9.27 -28.55 -2.32
C GLY A 564 10.03 -29.55 -1.44
N GLN A 565 11.32 -29.75 -1.68
CA GLN A 565 12.19 -30.44 -0.75
C GLN A 565 12.39 -29.56 0.48
N TRP A 566 12.14 -30.12 1.64
CA TRP A 566 12.42 -29.48 2.93
C TRP A 566 13.86 -28.96 2.96
N GLY A 567 14.02 -27.64 3.20
CA GLY A 567 15.33 -27.00 3.34
C GLY A 567 15.81 -26.13 2.18
N ARG A 568 15.05 -25.98 1.08
CA ARG A 568 15.34 -24.99 0.03
C ARG A 568 14.49 -23.74 0.23
N ARG A 569 15.09 -22.56 -0.04
CA ARG A 569 14.34 -21.28 -0.08
C ARG A 569 13.11 -21.45 -0.97
N PRO A 570 11.94 -20.88 -0.62
CA PRO A 570 10.78 -20.90 -1.48
C PRO A 570 11.17 -20.37 -2.86
N GLN A 571 10.96 -21.17 -3.90
CA GLN A 571 11.13 -20.70 -5.26
C GLN A 571 9.99 -19.71 -5.53
N GLN A 572 10.28 -18.64 -6.29
CA GLN A 572 9.22 -17.70 -6.72
C GLN A 572 8.09 -18.49 -7.38
N PRO A 573 6.82 -18.14 -7.11
CA PRO A 573 5.69 -18.76 -7.78
C PRO A 573 5.87 -18.67 -9.29
N GLN A 574 5.78 -19.78 -10.00
CA GLN A 574 5.82 -19.77 -11.46
C GLN A 574 4.58 -19.03 -11.99
N ARG A 575 4.75 -18.32 -13.11
CA ARG A 575 3.63 -17.70 -13.82
C ARG A 575 2.57 -18.75 -14.13
N PRO A 576 1.29 -18.57 -13.75
CA PRO A 576 0.26 -19.57 -14.01
C PRO A 576 -0.03 -19.69 -15.51
N GLU A 577 -0.35 -20.90 -15.97
CA GLU A 577 -0.87 -21.12 -17.32
C GLU A 577 -2.39 -20.94 -17.34
N GLY A 578 -2.92 -20.31 -18.38
CA GLY A 578 -4.35 -20.07 -18.54
C GLY A 578 -4.75 -19.75 -19.97
N LEU A 579 -5.98 -19.34 -20.15
CA LEU A 579 -6.57 -18.99 -21.45
C LEU A 579 -6.02 -17.66 -21.97
N PHE A 580 -5.84 -16.69 -21.07
CA PHE A 580 -5.38 -15.35 -21.40
C PHE A 580 -4.71 -14.64 -20.23
N ASP A 581 -4.06 -13.54 -20.56
CA ASP A 581 -3.58 -12.55 -19.59
C ASP A 581 -4.36 -11.25 -19.81
N LEU A 582 -4.82 -10.64 -18.71
CA LEU A 582 -5.51 -9.34 -18.72
C LEU A 582 -4.50 -8.24 -18.37
N HIS A 583 -4.38 -7.23 -19.24
CA HIS A 583 -3.48 -6.09 -19.05
C HIS A 583 -4.21 -4.88 -18.44
N GLY A 584 -5.49 -4.69 -18.78
CA GLY A 584 -6.28 -3.60 -18.24
C GLY A 584 -7.63 -3.43 -18.93
N LEU A 585 -8.38 -2.45 -18.44
CA LEU A 585 -9.72 -2.15 -18.93
C LEU A 585 -10.08 -0.67 -18.78
N GLY A 586 -11.18 -0.29 -19.39
CA GLY A 586 -11.81 1.01 -19.21
C GLY A 586 -12.96 1.21 -20.16
N PHE A 587 -13.81 2.21 -19.89
CA PHE A 587 -14.96 2.50 -20.73
C PHE A 587 -14.62 3.48 -21.86
N ALA A 588 -15.31 3.36 -22.96
CA ALA A 588 -15.25 4.27 -24.08
C ALA A 588 -16.62 4.92 -24.33
N LYS A 589 -16.60 6.15 -24.84
CA LYS A 589 -17.78 6.96 -25.20
C LYS A 589 -17.74 7.19 -26.71
N LYS A 590 -18.75 6.75 -27.45
CA LYS A 590 -18.80 6.87 -28.93
C LYS A 590 -17.53 6.35 -29.60
N GLY A 591 -17.06 5.19 -29.17
CA GLY A 591 -15.83 4.58 -29.64
C GLY A 591 -14.53 5.33 -29.28
N LYS A 592 -14.62 6.45 -28.53
CA LYS A 592 -13.47 7.19 -28.01
C LYS A 592 -13.33 6.94 -26.51
N GLY A 593 -12.19 6.45 -26.07
CA GLY A 593 -12.00 6.23 -24.65
C GLY A 593 -10.78 5.43 -24.29
N ALA A 594 -10.84 4.85 -23.12
CA ALA A 594 -9.74 4.21 -22.47
C ALA A 594 -9.04 3.17 -23.34
N VAL A 595 -7.83 3.50 -23.73
CA VAL A 595 -6.89 2.61 -24.41
C VAL A 595 -5.59 2.59 -23.61
N PRO A 596 -4.80 1.50 -23.73
CA PRO A 596 -3.50 1.44 -23.04
C PRO A 596 -2.67 2.70 -23.35
N PRO A 597 -2.06 3.32 -22.34
CA PRO A 597 -1.16 4.45 -22.58
C PRO A 597 0.05 3.99 -23.40
N MET A 598 0.52 4.86 -24.29
CA MET A 598 1.77 4.61 -25.00
C MET A 598 2.94 4.75 -24.03
N ILE A 599 3.69 3.67 -23.83
CA ILE A 599 4.89 3.65 -23.00
C ILE A 599 6.11 3.94 -23.90
N PRO A 600 7.02 4.87 -23.51
CA PRO A 600 8.21 5.13 -24.27
C PRO A 600 9.11 3.90 -24.37
N GLN A 601 9.49 3.55 -25.60
CA GLN A 601 10.49 2.52 -25.88
C GLN A 601 11.75 3.20 -26.42
N MET A 602 12.88 2.91 -25.81
CA MET A 602 14.16 3.47 -26.20
C MET A 602 14.84 2.63 -27.28
N THR A 603 15.49 3.31 -28.20
CA THR A 603 16.44 2.71 -29.15
C THR A 603 17.80 3.37 -28.90
N ILE A 604 18.82 2.57 -28.63
CA ILE A 604 20.18 3.03 -28.36
C ILE A 604 21.12 2.39 -29.36
N LYS A 605 21.95 3.20 -30.03
CA LYS A 605 22.95 2.76 -31.00
C LYS A 605 24.33 3.25 -30.59
N VAL A 606 25.34 2.44 -30.79
CA VAL A 606 26.75 2.78 -30.67
C VAL A 606 27.42 2.59 -32.05
N ASP A 607 27.99 3.64 -32.61
CA ASP A 607 28.60 3.63 -33.93
C ASP A 607 27.71 3.05 -35.04
N GLY A 608 26.39 3.37 -34.94
CA GLY A 608 25.34 2.90 -35.85
C GLY A 608 24.78 1.51 -35.54
N GLN A 609 25.41 0.72 -34.67
CA GLN A 609 24.93 -0.59 -34.26
C GLN A 609 23.93 -0.47 -33.10
N GLN A 610 22.73 -1.01 -33.28
CA GLN A 610 21.69 -1.01 -32.22
C GLN A 610 22.05 -2.02 -31.14
N LEU A 611 21.99 -1.54 -29.88
CA LEU A 611 22.17 -2.38 -28.70
C LEU A 611 20.85 -3.05 -28.31
N ASN A 612 20.96 -4.26 -27.74
CA ASN A 612 19.83 -4.94 -27.14
C ASN A 612 19.56 -4.39 -25.73
N ILE A 613 18.37 -3.90 -25.51
CA ILE A 613 17.91 -3.45 -24.21
C ILE A 613 17.18 -4.63 -23.55
N PRO A 614 17.65 -5.15 -22.40
CA PRO A 614 16.98 -6.24 -21.70
C PRO A 614 15.59 -5.80 -21.25
N GLN A 615 14.65 -6.74 -21.17
CA GLN A 615 13.29 -6.45 -20.69
C GLN A 615 13.26 -6.15 -19.19
N THR A 616 14.17 -6.73 -18.42
CA THR A 616 14.23 -6.59 -16.97
C THR A 616 15.36 -5.63 -16.58
N PRO A 617 15.10 -4.61 -15.77
CA PRO A 617 16.14 -3.76 -15.24
C PRO A 617 17.05 -4.52 -14.28
N VAL A 618 18.28 -4.05 -14.16
CA VAL A 618 19.19 -4.49 -13.11
C VAL A 618 18.84 -3.73 -11.84
N MET A 619 18.65 -4.47 -10.77
CA MET A 619 18.51 -3.87 -9.45
C MET A 619 19.89 -3.43 -8.97
N SER A 620 20.06 -2.16 -8.72
CA SER A 620 21.30 -1.59 -8.21
C SER A 620 21.06 -0.82 -6.94
N THR A 621 21.98 -0.95 -5.99
CA THR A 621 22.04 -0.09 -4.81
C THR A 621 23.01 1.05 -5.14
N ASN A 622 22.51 2.28 -5.17
CA ASN A 622 23.34 3.44 -5.42
C ASN A 622 24.18 3.81 -4.20
N ALA A 623 25.05 4.85 -4.35
CA ALA A 623 25.94 5.28 -3.27
C ALA A 623 25.21 5.73 -1.98
N ASN A 624 23.92 6.04 -2.07
CA ASN A 624 23.08 6.44 -0.94
C ASN A 624 22.33 5.27 -0.30
N GLY A 625 22.59 4.04 -0.74
CA GLY A 625 21.93 2.85 -0.22
C GLY A 625 20.57 2.54 -0.85
N TYR A 626 20.19 3.25 -1.91
CA TYR A 626 18.92 3.05 -2.57
C TYR A 626 18.98 1.90 -3.55
N THR A 627 18.00 1.03 -3.49
CA THR A 627 17.80 0.04 -4.52
C THR A 627 16.84 0.60 -5.56
N GLU A 628 17.34 0.78 -6.77
CA GLU A 628 16.59 1.28 -7.90
C GLU A 628 16.44 0.18 -8.95
N CYS A 629 15.23 -0.01 -9.47
CA CYS A 629 14.91 -0.97 -10.54
C CYS A 629 14.69 -0.26 -11.89
N ASN A 630 15.43 0.78 -12.15
CA ASN A 630 15.37 1.61 -13.34
C ASN A 630 16.70 1.67 -14.11
N HIS A 631 17.66 0.79 -13.77
CA HIS A 631 18.95 0.65 -14.45
C HIS A 631 18.93 -0.53 -15.41
N TYR A 632 19.35 -0.32 -16.64
CA TYR A 632 19.44 -1.35 -17.70
C TYR A 632 20.89 -1.50 -18.11
N GLN A 633 21.42 -2.72 -18.01
CA GLN A 633 22.78 -3.01 -18.40
C GLN A 633 22.82 -3.37 -19.89
N LEU A 634 23.56 -2.60 -20.69
CA LEU A 634 23.78 -2.83 -22.13
C LEU A 634 25.24 -3.18 -22.36
N TYR A 635 25.48 -4.01 -23.34
CA TYR A 635 26.81 -4.42 -23.77
C TYR A 635 27.05 -3.99 -25.21
N GLY A 636 28.11 -3.24 -25.44
CA GLY A 636 28.52 -2.78 -26.74
C GLY A 636 29.98 -2.34 -26.75
N PRO A 637 30.69 -2.52 -27.85
CA PRO A 637 32.11 -2.10 -27.93
C PRO A 637 32.18 -0.56 -27.92
N LEU A 638 32.55 0.00 -26.75
CA LEU A 638 32.74 1.43 -26.58
C LEU A 638 34.22 1.83 -26.69
N LYS A 639 34.52 2.74 -27.62
CA LYS A 639 35.76 3.46 -27.72
C LYS A 639 35.56 4.89 -27.19
N THR A 640 36.64 5.56 -26.86
CA THR A 640 36.59 6.95 -26.31
C THR A 640 35.90 7.93 -27.26
N ASP A 641 35.94 7.67 -28.57
CA ASP A 641 35.34 8.47 -29.65
C ASP A 641 34.06 7.86 -30.21
N SER A 642 33.52 6.80 -29.61
CA SER A 642 32.27 6.17 -30.08
C SER A 642 31.10 7.15 -30.05
N LYS A 643 30.32 7.13 -31.14
CA LYS A 643 29.09 7.93 -31.26
C LYS A 643 27.92 7.17 -30.69
N ILE A 644 27.32 7.70 -29.61
CA ILE A 644 26.13 7.15 -28.98
C ILE A 644 24.91 7.94 -29.47
N GLU A 645 23.94 7.24 -30.05
CA GLU A 645 22.65 7.78 -30.48
C GLU A 645 21.53 7.11 -29.67
N ALA A 646 20.68 7.94 -29.05
CA ALA A 646 19.54 7.44 -28.29
C ALA A 646 18.25 8.17 -28.72
N THR A 647 17.22 7.40 -29.02
CA THR A 647 15.92 7.91 -29.45
C THR A 647 14.78 7.18 -28.74
N SER A 648 13.58 7.77 -28.75
CA SER A 648 12.36 7.17 -28.24
C SER A 648 11.27 7.14 -29.30
N ASN A 649 10.40 6.12 -29.30
CA ASN A 649 9.20 6.07 -30.11
C ASN A 649 8.18 7.17 -29.74
N VAL A 650 8.27 7.75 -28.52
CA VAL A 650 7.47 8.88 -28.07
C VAL A 650 8.26 10.17 -28.32
N VAL A 651 7.84 10.94 -29.32
CA VAL A 651 8.57 12.14 -29.78
C VAL A 651 8.47 13.31 -28.77
N LYS A 652 7.41 13.39 -27.99
CA LYS A 652 7.19 14.47 -27.00
C LYS A 652 7.16 13.91 -25.59
N GLY A 653 7.91 14.57 -24.67
CA GLY A 653 7.86 14.27 -23.23
C GLY A 653 8.97 13.36 -22.74
N VAL A 654 9.83 12.82 -23.60
CA VAL A 654 11.04 12.10 -23.19
C VAL A 654 12.24 13.02 -23.34
N LYS A 655 12.93 13.31 -22.24
CA LYS A 655 14.22 14.01 -22.21
C LYS A 655 15.32 12.95 -22.20
N ILE A 656 16.27 13.04 -23.13
CA ILE A 656 17.40 12.10 -23.26
C ILE A 656 18.71 12.86 -23.05
N GLU A 657 19.58 12.34 -22.18
CA GLU A 657 20.91 12.86 -21.90
C GLU A 657 21.91 11.71 -22.07
N VAL A 658 23.02 11.98 -22.77
CA VAL A 658 24.07 11.00 -23.04
C VAL A 658 25.37 11.50 -22.39
N SER A 659 25.99 10.67 -21.55
CA SER A 659 27.27 11.01 -20.96
C SER A 659 28.44 10.86 -21.96
N ALA A 660 29.57 11.48 -21.68
CA ALA A 660 30.81 11.15 -22.36
C ALA A 660 31.23 9.71 -22.11
N VAL A 661 31.98 9.11 -23.02
CA VAL A 661 32.57 7.79 -22.82
C VAL A 661 33.84 7.95 -21.95
N VAL A 662 33.85 7.34 -20.78
CA VAL A 662 34.97 7.38 -19.83
C VAL A 662 35.29 5.93 -19.39
N GLY A 663 36.54 5.51 -19.58
CA GLY A 663 37.00 4.17 -19.19
C GLY A 663 36.21 3.05 -19.88
N GLY A 664 35.79 3.24 -21.14
CA GLY A 664 34.99 2.26 -21.87
C GLY A 664 33.50 2.15 -21.39
N ARG A 665 33.02 3.16 -20.68
CA ARG A 665 31.64 3.18 -20.13
C ARG A 665 30.92 4.48 -20.50
N ALA A 666 29.63 4.40 -20.70
CA ALA A 666 28.77 5.58 -20.87
C ALA A 666 27.38 5.31 -20.28
N THR A 667 26.64 6.37 -20.02
CA THR A 667 25.27 6.29 -19.52
C THR A 667 24.34 7.10 -20.40
N VAL A 668 23.24 6.51 -20.83
CA VAL A 668 22.11 7.23 -21.41
C VAL A 668 21.05 7.37 -20.32
N THR A 669 20.70 8.60 -19.96
CA THR A 669 19.63 8.90 -19.00
C THR A 669 18.42 9.38 -19.77
N ALA A 670 17.30 8.69 -19.65
CA ALA A 670 16.03 9.08 -20.26
C ALA A 670 14.99 9.37 -19.19
N THR A 671 14.38 10.56 -19.26
CA THR A 671 13.38 11.04 -18.31
C THR A 671 12.02 11.15 -18.98
N TYR A 672 10.99 10.53 -18.40
CA TYR A 672 9.61 10.61 -18.83
C TYR A 672 8.69 10.84 -17.63
N LYS A 673 7.84 11.87 -17.71
CA LYS A 673 6.94 12.24 -16.59
C LYS A 673 7.65 12.37 -15.22
N GLY A 674 8.88 12.89 -15.22
CA GLY A 674 9.70 13.08 -14.02
C GLY A 674 10.48 11.83 -13.58
N MET A 675 10.16 10.65 -14.09
CA MET A 675 10.87 9.41 -13.75
C MET A 675 12.01 9.11 -14.72
N LYS A 676 13.11 8.60 -14.18
CA LYS A 676 14.34 8.35 -14.95
C LYS A 676 14.57 6.85 -15.15
N LYS A 677 15.06 6.52 -16.34
CA LYS A 677 15.71 5.24 -16.65
C LYS A 677 17.15 5.47 -17.03
N TYR A 678 18.01 4.60 -16.57
CA TYR A 678 19.45 4.65 -16.82
C TYR A 678 19.87 3.44 -17.64
N PHE A 679 20.48 3.69 -18.79
CA PHE A 679 21.02 2.66 -19.68
C PHE A 679 22.54 2.73 -19.59
N LEU A 680 23.11 1.78 -18.86
CA LEU A 680 24.54 1.67 -18.61
C LEU A 680 25.17 0.86 -19.72
N ILE A 681 26.06 1.47 -20.52
CA ILE A 681 26.74 0.82 -21.62
C ILE A 681 28.18 0.51 -21.19
N ASN A 682 28.58 -0.75 -21.28
CA ASN A 682 29.93 -1.24 -20.97
C ASN A 682 30.56 -1.95 -22.15
#